data_8cade0fbf54c9d3c27dc41038eb1f376
#
_entry.id   8cade0fbf54c9d3c27dc41038eb1f376
#
_cell.length_a   1.000
_cell.length_b   1.000
_cell.length_c   1.000
_cell.angle_alpha   90.00
_cell.angle_beta   90.00
_cell.angle_gamma   90.00
#
_symmetry.space_group_name_H-M   'P 1'
#
loop_
_entity.id
_entity.type
_entity.pdbx_description
1 polymer ?
#
loop_
_entity_poly.entity_id
_entity_poly.type
_entity_poly.pdbx_seq_one_letter_code
_entity_poly.pdbx_strand_id
1 'polypeptide(L)'
;MIKTNLLISTLIYPNLIMILMTSQTLAFMPALTKPMTHQDITRVAVLQTTADVCRSQALQKGWNFVMPNPLTVKSVAESCYSSDSAKDFQSSLNKINHHNAWVDFWNFFTPSYHFDNEMFLAGRKLITDGVSVVKYSVKKQSYQTAREALGKVLHTLQDFYSHSNWIELGKTQPYSNLIKPDTLIENIADSETCSKCSSSDCIGNILEVVITQNKLTSGYFGLSKPKGKCSHGGLADPSSWWQGGINKDSSTSSHGYLHSEAASVATAATKELLQDIRASVGDSEFLRLMGLTQSSVLCFVIDTTGSMSDDIAEVRRVTSSIIDSKTGTEAQPSEYILVPFNDPDFGPLTRTTDPIVFKKKLNALTANGGGDAPEMSLSGLQLALTGSPPQMDIFVFTDADAKDKELTSTVRALIERTKSKVTFMLTNGFSFRRRRSAVPVDGQQQVSTRVVNVLNKVYKDLAEASGGQAIEVTKGTLSQATDIIAAISRSTLVIIFQAIRNPGKPENFPVFVDSSVKNLTIYITGSSPYYNITSPSGVSQSSTELIGSLGIIQKVGNFHKVQPSITEQTGEWLFSINSTQSYTIKVVGQSDVDFLFEFIELSQGPHPSYTVLNSRPAANNNITLLVTMVGVDNVRPTEVSLIQASNSNSVNGTLEEVSSGQYLVTFNGIPAGEFTVGVVGQLSSTRSLGNTFQRQTPTQFQTSTVTIMTQPVGTAEPGKQLILPFTVATNGSGGNFTISVNNDQNFDTRYNTSITVNSGDSTNGTVTLTVPNTASSGTDVTLTIQAEAPGGSDSNYAVLRIAVIAPVTDFTPPVCEAVNLNANCSGNCNLSTWYLTANVTDRSGSGVENVRVLYGNGNLSTTTVLNDTGVNVTMVIYSSSCCSSDLELVAVDAEGNVATCYTTSRAASPVMANETTTITTTKSTSTTSGTTNRASTNGVECCLFLLVFLRLNMGVL
;
A
#
# COMPACT_ATOMS: atom_id res chain seq x y z
N MET A 1 60.22 12.52 -9.27
CA MET A 1 59.56 12.80 -8.01
C MET A 1 58.44 13.85 -8.10
N ILE A 2 58.40 14.75 -9.07
CA ILE A 2 57.30 15.77 -9.17
C ILE A 2 56.07 15.28 -9.94
N LYS A 3 56.16 14.25 -10.79
CA LYS A 3 55.01 13.70 -11.54
C LYS A 3 54.17 12.68 -10.75
N THR A 4 54.74 12.09 -9.71
CA THR A 4 54.00 11.10 -8.87
C THR A 4 53.14 11.77 -7.80
N ASN A 5 53.50 12.98 -7.36
CA ASN A 5 52.67 13.70 -6.37
C ASN A 5 51.42 14.37 -6.99
N LEU A 6 51.40 14.62 -8.30
CA LEU A 6 50.21 15.20 -8.98
C LEU A 6 49.15 14.15 -9.27
N LEU A 7 49.55 12.87 -9.50
CA LEU A 7 48.60 11.77 -9.71
C LEU A 7 47.94 11.28 -8.42
N ILE A 8 48.66 11.39 -7.28
CA ILE A 8 48.12 11.02 -5.97
C ILE A 8 47.12 12.08 -5.47
N SER A 9 47.36 13.35 -5.74
CA SER A 9 46.44 14.43 -5.33
C SER A 9 45.14 14.44 -6.17
N THR A 10 45.18 14.04 -7.44
CA THR A 10 43.99 13.99 -8.33
C THR A 10 43.12 12.77 -8.11
N LEU A 11 43.59 11.70 -7.46
CA LEU A 11 42.82 10.50 -7.15
C LEU A 11 42.32 10.44 -5.69
N ILE A 12 43.01 11.11 -4.76
CA ILE A 12 42.63 11.13 -3.34
C ILE A 12 41.56 12.19 -3.06
N TYR A 13 41.61 13.34 -3.73
CA TYR A 13 40.62 14.40 -3.53
C TYR A 13 39.20 14.06 -3.97
N PRO A 14 38.95 13.41 -5.16
CA PRO A 14 37.62 12.98 -5.52
C PRO A 14 37.07 11.88 -4.63
N ASN A 15 37.93 10.94 -4.22
CA ASN A 15 37.48 9.84 -3.34
C ASN A 15 37.26 10.33 -1.89
N LEU A 16 38.02 11.30 -1.42
CA LEU A 16 37.80 11.91 -0.10
C LEU A 16 36.56 12.81 -0.09
N ILE A 17 36.28 13.49 -1.20
CA ILE A 17 35.03 14.27 -1.38
C ILE A 17 33.86 13.28 -1.52
N MET A 18 34.02 12.14 -2.21
CA MET A 18 33.01 11.13 -2.33
C MET A 18 32.73 10.42 -0.99
N ILE A 19 33.76 10.16 -0.17
CA ILE A 19 33.61 9.60 1.19
C ILE A 19 33.03 10.64 2.17
N LEU A 20 33.34 11.91 2.02
CA LEU A 20 32.72 12.99 2.80
C LEU A 20 31.29 13.32 2.35
N MET A 21 30.93 13.04 1.08
CA MET A 21 29.56 13.18 0.59
C MET A 21 28.65 12.00 0.97
N THR A 22 29.18 10.83 1.32
CA THR A 22 28.38 9.68 1.75
C THR A 22 27.90 9.78 3.21
N SER A 23 28.30 10.77 3.97
CA SER A 23 27.95 10.90 5.39
C SER A 23 26.96 12.01 5.71
N GLN A 24 26.52 12.82 4.76
CA GLN A 24 25.62 13.94 5.04
C GLN A 24 24.73 14.26 3.86
N THR A 25 23.62 13.58 3.70
CA THR A 25 22.42 14.19 3.10
C THR A 25 21.29 13.16 3.03
N LEU A 26 20.51 13.11 4.06
CA LEU A 26 19.12 12.69 3.97
C LEU A 26 18.31 13.93 4.30
N ALA A 27 17.46 14.38 3.42
CA ALA A 27 16.42 15.34 3.76
C ALA A 27 15.70 14.81 5.00
N PHE A 28 15.79 15.53 6.10
CA PHE A 28 15.41 15.09 7.42
C PHE A 28 16.20 13.87 7.96
N MET A 29 17.53 13.97 8.06
CA MET A 29 18.37 12.90 8.63
C MET A 29 18.75 13.06 10.11
N PRO A 30 19.04 11.94 10.82
CA PRO A 30 19.36 11.96 12.24
C PRO A 30 20.78 12.46 12.48
N ALA A 31 20.91 13.66 12.99
CA ALA A 31 22.05 14.06 13.80
C ALA A 31 21.56 14.20 15.24
N LEU A 32 22.43 14.20 16.23
CA LEU A 32 22.24 14.13 17.68
C LEU A 32 21.10 14.94 18.35
N THR A 33 20.33 15.71 17.59
CA THR A 33 18.99 16.23 17.89
C THR A 33 18.11 15.80 16.73
N LYS A 34 17.23 14.82 16.93
CA LYS A 34 16.40 14.19 15.88
C LYS A 34 15.61 15.24 15.09
N PRO A 35 15.94 15.55 13.82
CA PRO A 35 15.04 16.31 12.96
C PRO A 35 13.79 15.46 12.67
N MET A 36 12.62 16.09 12.52
CA MET A 36 11.43 15.42 12.07
C MET A 36 11.45 15.26 10.55
N THR A 37 11.39 14.02 10.07
CA THR A 37 11.33 13.69 8.65
C THR A 37 9.92 13.81 8.10
N HIS A 38 9.75 13.81 6.76
CA HIS A 38 8.45 13.67 6.12
C HIS A 38 7.67 12.45 6.63
N GLN A 39 8.39 11.34 6.88
CA GLN A 39 7.81 10.11 7.41
C GLN A 39 7.36 10.28 8.86
N ASP A 40 8.12 11.00 9.69
CA ASP A 40 7.73 11.28 11.07
C ASP A 40 6.52 12.20 11.13
N ILE A 41 6.49 13.28 10.33
CA ILE A 41 5.34 14.19 10.19
C ILE A 41 4.09 13.39 9.77
N THR A 42 4.21 12.59 8.72
CA THR A 42 3.13 11.75 8.21
C THR A 42 2.66 10.75 9.28
N ARG A 43 3.60 10.04 9.93
CA ARG A 43 3.29 9.06 10.98
C ARG A 43 2.53 9.69 12.14
N VAL A 44 3.02 10.81 12.66
CA VAL A 44 2.37 11.51 13.78
C VAL A 44 0.97 11.95 13.41
N ALA A 45 0.80 12.59 12.24
CA ALA A 45 -0.50 13.07 11.79
C ALA A 45 -1.49 11.93 11.56
N VAL A 46 -1.06 10.82 10.90
CA VAL A 46 -1.89 9.64 10.66
C VAL A 46 -2.32 8.98 11.96
N LEU A 47 -1.40 8.75 12.89
CA LEU A 47 -1.72 8.11 14.18
C LEU A 47 -2.71 8.96 15.00
N GLN A 48 -2.49 10.27 15.08
CA GLN A 48 -3.39 11.19 15.82
C GLN A 48 -4.77 11.23 15.17
N THR A 49 -4.85 11.44 13.86
CA THR A 49 -6.14 11.50 13.15
C THR A 49 -6.89 10.20 13.27
N THR A 50 -6.21 9.05 13.12
CA THR A 50 -6.83 7.74 13.23
C THR A 50 -7.38 7.48 14.65
N ALA A 51 -6.63 7.83 15.69
CA ALA A 51 -7.10 7.73 17.06
C ALA A 51 -8.33 8.65 17.32
N ASP A 52 -8.36 9.85 16.72
CA ASP A 52 -9.52 10.74 16.79
C ASP A 52 -10.75 10.15 16.10
N VAL A 53 -10.58 9.46 14.96
CA VAL A 53 -11.66 8.75 14.28
C VAL A 53 -12.21 7.61 15.15
N CYS A 54 -11.33 6.82 15.75
CA CYS A 54 -11.73 5.70 16.63
C CYS A 54 -12.46 6.21 17.88
N ARG A 55 -12.03 7.35 18.43
CA ARG A 55 -12.74 8.02 19.51
C ARG A 55 -14.15 8.46 19.10
N SER A 56 -14.29 9.02 17.90
CA SER A 56 -15.59 9.42 17.34
C SER A 56 -16.52 8.21 17.18
N GLN A 57 -16.02 7.12 16.59
CA GLN A 57 -16.79 5.87 16.45
C GLN A 57 -17.17 5.25 17.80
N ALA A 58 -16.25 5.24 18.75
CA ALA A 58 -16.52 4.72 20.10
C ALA A 58 -17.66 5.52 20.76
N LEU A 59 -17.62 6.86 20.64
CA LEU A 59 -18.68 7.74 21.15
C LEU A 59 -20.03 7.41 20.52
N GLN A 60 -20.08 7.26 19.18
CA GLN A 60 -21.31 6.92 18.45
C GLN A 60 -21.88 5.55 18.83
N LYS A 61 -21.00 4.56 19.11
CA LYS A 61 -21.38 3.19 19.48
C LYS A 61 -21.58 3.01 20.99
N GLY A 62 -21.33 4.04 21.80
CA GLY A 62 -21.39 3.96 23.27
C GLY A 62 -20.27 3.11 23.90
N TRP A 63 -19.14 2.96 23.24
CA TRP A 63 -17.99 2.22 23.73
C TRP A 63 -17.06 3.12 24.56
N ASN A 64 -16.32 2.51 25.47
CA ASN A 64 -15.32 3.24 26.23
C ASN A 64 -14.05 3.41 25.40
N PHE A 65 -13.58 4.63 25.21
CA PHE A 65 -12.36 4.96 24.49
C PHE A 65 -11.35 5.63 25.41
N VAL A 66 -10.13 5.12 25.40
CA VAL A 66 -8.99 5.74 26.08
C VAL A 66 -7.94 6.11 25.04
N MET A 67 -7.54 7.40 25.01
CA MET A 67 -6.49 7.84 24.09
C MET A 67 -5.18 7.12 24.41
N PRO A 68 -4.59 6.38 23.46
CA PRO A 68 -3.37 5.63 23.75
C PRO A 68 -2.17 6.55 23.97
N ASN A 69 -1.31 6.16 24.92
CA ASN A 69 -0.06 6.83 25.22
C ASN A 69 0.99 5.78 25.65
N PRO A 70 2.07 5.57 24.87
CA PRO A 70 2.42 6.30 23.66
C PRO A 70 1.52 5.99 22.46
N LEU A 71 1.46 6.93 21.50
CA LEU A 71 0.78 6.74 20.21
C LEU A 71 1.68 5.90 19.30
N THR A 72 1.38 4.61 19.19
CA THR A 72 2.03 3.66 18.26
C THR A 72 0.99 3.03 17.35
N VAL A 73 1.42 2.42 16.25
CA VAL A 73 0.51 1.70 15.35
C VAL A 73 -0.29 0.65 16.10
N LYS A 74 0.37 -0.12 16.98
CA LYS A 74 -0.27 -1.16 17.79
C LYS A 74 -1.28 -0.56 18.78
N SER A 75 -0.88 0.44 19.57
CA SER A 75 -1.75 1.03 20.59
C SER A 75 -2.97 1.73 19.99
N VAL A 76 -2.84 2.35 18.79
CA VAL A 76 -3.97 2.93 18.06
C VAL A 76 -4.89 1.82 17.53
N ALA A 77 -4.34 0.75 16.92
CA ALA A 77 -5.14 -0.38 16.46
C ALA A 77 -5.93 -1.04 17.59
N GLU A 78 -5.31 -1.26 18.74
CA GLU A 78 -5.97 -1.78 19.95
C GLU A 78 -7.09 -0.85 20.43
N SER A 79 -6.85 0.46 20.47
CA SER A 79 -7.88 1.43 20.90
C SER A 79 -9.04 1.55 19.92
N CYS A 80 -8.82 1.15 18.66
CA CYS A 80 -9.84 1.06 17.61
C CYS A 80 -10.58 -0.30 17.61
N TYR A 81 -10.35 -1.16 18.59
CA TYR A 81 -10.88 -2.54 18.66
C TYR A 81 -10.48 -3.38 17.42
N SER A 82 -9.30 -3.16 16.91
CA SER A 82 -8.75 -3.79 15.69
C SER A 82 -7.31 -4.26 15.91
N SER A 83 -7.01 -4.90 17.05
CA SER A 83 -5.66 -5.36 17.40
C SER A 83 -5.01 -6.21 16.30
N ASP A 84 -5.80 -7.08 15.66
CA ASP A 84 -5.35 -7.97 14.59
C ASP A 84 -4.96 -7.22 13.32
N SER A 85 -5.38 -5.96 13.15
CA SER A 85 -5.07 -5.12 11.99
C SER A 85 -3.82 -4.24 12.16
N ALA A 86 -3.06 -4.38 13.24
CA ALA A 86 -1.86 -3.57 13.46
C ALA A 86 -0.83 -3.73 12.32
N LYS A 87 -0.68 -4.94 11.79
CA LYS A 87 0.20 -5.22 10.64
C LYS A 87 -0.29 -4.52 9.36
N ASP A 88 -1.58 -4.56 9.08
CA ASP A 88 -2.18 -3.94 7.90
C ASP A 88 -2.16 -2.41 8.01
N PHE A 89 -2.32 -1.87 9.21
CA PHE A 89 -2.15 -0.44 9.47
C PHE A 89 -0.71 -0.01 9.23
N GLN A 90 0.28 -0.76 9.75
CA GLN A 90 1.69 -0.48 9.47
C GLN A 90 2.01 -0.60 7.97
N SER A 91 1.47 -1.59 7.28
CA SER A 91 1.62 -1.76 5.83
C SER A 91 1.05 -0.56 5.07
N SER A 92 -0.12 -0.06 5.48
CA SER A 92 -0.76 1.11 4.88
C SER A 92 0.06 2.38 5.09
N LEU A 93 0.56 2.58 6.31
CA LEU A 93 1.44 3.71 6.64
C LEU A 93 2.75 3.65 5.85
N ASN A 94 3.36 2.46 5.73
CA ASN A 94 4.55 2.27 4.91
C ASN A 94 4.27 2.62 3.45
N LYS A 95 3.13 2.21 2.90
CA LYS A 95 2.77 2.53 1.51
C LYS A 95 2.62 4.04 1.29
N ILE A 96 2.01 4.77 2.21
CA ILE A 96 1.92 6.23 2.18
C ILE A 96 3.33 6.84 2.23
N ASN A 97 4.17 6.39 3.16
CA ASN A 97 5.54 6.88 3.31
C ASN A 97 6.42 6.60 2.08
N HIS A 98 6.27 5.42 1.45
CA HIS A 98 7.01 5.09 0.22
C HIS A 98 6.67 6.04 -0.92
N HIS A 99 5.40 6.43 -1.07
CA HIS A 99 4.99 7.37 -2.11
C HIS A 99 5.22 8.84 -1.74
N ASN A 100 5.39 9.14 -0.47
CA ASN A 100 5.95 10.41 -0.03
C ASN A 100 7.42 10.51 -0.46
N ALA A 101 8.26 9.55 -0.10
CA ALA A 101 9.67 9.49 -0.49
C ALA A 101 9.89 9.41 -2.01
N TRP A 102 8.94 8.79 -2.74
CA TRP A 102 8.96 8.66 -4.19
C TRP A 102 8.98 10.01 -4.92
N VAL A 103 8.42 11.09 -4.33
CA VAL A 103 8.41 12.42 -4.94
C VAL A 103 9.83 12.94 -5.05
N ASP A 104 10.64 12.87 -4.01
CA ASP A 104 12.05 13.24 -4.01
C ASP A 104 12.88 12.39 -4.98
N PHE A 105 12.54 11.11 -5.15
CA PHE A 105 13.28 10.22 -6.02
C PHE A 105 13.10 10.57 -7.50
N TRP A 106 11.86 10.84 -7.94
CA TRP A 106 11.52 11.01 -9.36
C TRP A 106 11.31 12.46 -9.80
N ASN A 107 10.91 13.34 -8.88
CA ASN A 107 10.51 14.72 -9.19
C ASN A 107 11.39 15.77 -8.53
N PHE A 108 12.55 15.40 -7.99
CA PHE A 108 13.44 16.29 -7.26
C PHE A 108 13.89 17.56 -8.03
N PHE A 109 13.80 17.57 -9.36
CA PHE A 109 14.04 18.76 -10.20
C PHE A 109 12.76 19.46 -10.67
N THR A 110 11.60 19.03 -10.22
CA THR A 110 10.32 19.60 -10.66
C THR A 110 9.79 20.56 -9.60
N PRO A 111 9.98 21.90 -9.76
CA PRO A 111 9.73 22.86 -8.70
C PRO A 111 8.31 22.86 -8.12
N SER A 112 7.32 22.49 -8.90
CA SER A 112 5.92 22.45 -8.44
C SER A 112 5.65 21.40 -7.37
N TYR A 113 6.40 20.30 -7.33
CA TYR A 113 6.25 19.28 -6.29
C TYR A 113 6.81 19.74 -4.94
N HIS A 114 7.75 20.67 -4.94
CA HIS A 114 8.48 21.14 -3.75
C HIS A 114 8.17 22.60 -3.38
N PHE A 115 7.21 23.23 -4.06
CA PHE A 115 6.93 24.66 -3.94
C PHE A 115 8.11 25.58 -4.25
N ASP A 116 9.14 25.06 -4.92
CA ASP A 116 10.27 25.84 -5.36
C ASP A 116 9.90 26.84 -6.45
N ASN A 117 10.77 27.85 -6.67
CA ASN A 117 10.63 28.85 -7.73
C ASN A 117 9.31 29.61 -7.68
N GLU A 118 8.73 29.77 -6.50
CA GLU A 118 7.42 30.42 -6.27
C GLU A 118 6.26 29.76 -7.05
N MET A 119 6.35 28.44 -7.31
CA MET A 119 5.35 27.66 -8.04
C MET A 119 4.11 27.33 -7.18
N PHE A 120 3.61 28.30 -6.40
CA PHE A 120 2.54 28.10 -5.44
C PHE A 120 1.22 27.62 -6.06
N LEU A 121 0.83 28.17 -7.21
CA LEU A 121 -0.41 27.75 -7.88
C LEU A 121 -0.32 26.34 -8.44
N ALA A 122 0.85 25.98 -9.01
CA ALA A 122 1.08 24.66 -9.56
C ALA A 122 1.20 23.61 -8.45
N GLY A 123 1.90 23.91 -7.34
CA GLY A 123 1.99 23.03 -6.17
C GLY A 123 0.63 22.79 -5.53
N ARG A 124 -0.18 23.85 -5.34
CA ARG A 124 -1.56 23.69 -4.86
C ARG A 124 -2.39 22.80 -5.79
N LYS A 125 -2.27 22.98 -7.13
CA LYS A 125 -2.99 22.13 -8.07
C LYS A 125 -2.60 20.66 -7.93
N LEU A 126 -1.33 20.33 -7.72
CA LEU A 126 -0.89 18.95 -7.43
C LEU A 126 -1.56 18.40 -6.17
N ILE A 127 -1.68 19.21 -5.11
CA ILE A 127 -2.34 18.82 -3.88
C ILE A 127 -3.83 18.57 -4.13
N THR A 128 -4.55 19.52 -4.71
CA THR A 128 -6.01 19.43 -4.90
C THR A 128 -6.41 18.33 -5.86
N ASP A 129 -5.71 18.18 -6.99
CA ASP A 129 -5.93 17.09 -7.93
C ASP A 129 -5.66 15.73 -7.25
N GLY A 130 -4.57 15.62 -6.50
CA GLY A 130 -4.22 14.40 -5.79
C GLY A 130 -5.22 14.04 -4.68
N VAL A 131 -5.75 15.02 -3.95
CA VAL A 131 -6.83 14.80 -2.96
C VAL A 131 -8.09 14.26 -3.64
N SER A 132 -8.45 14.77 -4.82
CA SER A 132 -9.55 14.23 -5.60
C SER A 132 -9.31 12.77 -5.99
N VAL A 133 -8.09 12.41 -6.44
CA VAL A 133 -7.71 11.00 -6.68
C VAL A 133 -7.93 10.15 -5.44
N VAL A 134 -7.49 10.61 -4.26
CA VAL A 134 -7.68 9.87 -2.99
C VAL A 134 -9.17 9.65 -2.73
N LYS A 135 -9.97 10.70 -2.76
CA LYS A 135 -11.41 10.65 -2.46
C LYS A 135 -12.15 9.70 -3.42
N TYR A 136 -11.92 9.81 -4.73
CA TYR A 136 -12.54 8.92 -5.73
C TYR A 136 -12.09 7.47 -5.59
N SER A 137 -10.78 7.25 -5.37
CA SER A 137 -10.25 5.90 -5.19
C SER A 137 -10.84 5.23 -3.94
N VAL A 138 -11.01 5.97 -2.85
CA VAL A 138 -11.69 5.45 -1.64
C VAL A 138 -13.15 5.12 -1.92
N LYS A 139 -13.90 5.99 -2.60
CA LYS A 139 -15.29 5.71 -3.01
C LYS A 139 -15.42 4.43 -3.86
N LYS A 140 -14.40 4.11 -4.66
CA LYS A 140 -14.32 2.87 -5.47
C LYS A 140 -13.63 1.72 -4.74
N GLN A 141 -13.28 1.90 -3.46
CA GLN A 141 -12.57 0.91 -2.64
C GLN A 141 -11.19 0.51 -3.18
N SER A 142 -10.59 1.36 -4.03
CA SER A 142 -9.24 1.22 -4.57
C SER A 142 -8.22 1.81 -3.59
N TYR A 143 -8.15 1.26 -2.36
CA TYR A 143 -7.37 1.85 -1.27
C TYR A 143 -5.86 1.90 -1.54
N GLN A 144 -5.32 0.98 -2.36
CA GLN A 144 -3.90 1.03 -2.71
C GLN A 144 -3.56 2.28 -3.50
N THR A 145 -4.33 2.55 -4.56
CA THR A 145 -4.20 3.77 -5.37
C THR A 145 -4.42 5.04 -4.54
N ALA A 146 -5.40 4.99 -3.61
CA ALA A 146 -5.62 6.10 -2.68
C ALA A 146 -4.41 6.38 -1.77
N ARG A 147 -3.74 5.34 -1.21
CA ARG A 147 -2.53 5.48 -0.39
C ARG A 147 -1.35 6.01 -1.19
N GLU A 148 -1.19 5.56 -2.44
CA GLU A 148 -0.16 6.04 -3.36
C GLU A 148 -0.32 7.53 -3.68
N ALA A 149 -1.54 7.95 -3.99
CA ALA A 149 -1.86 9.36 -4.22
C ALA A 149 -1.67 10.20 -2.94
N LEU A 150 -2.16 9.69 -1.80
CA LEU A 150 -2.03 10.37 -0.51
C LEU A 150 -0.56 10.64 -0.16
N GLY A 151 0.33 9.65 -0.32
CA GLY A 151 1.76 9.84 -0.05
C GLY A 151 2.35 10.98 -0.86
N LYS A 152 2.08 11.05 -2.16
CA LYS A 152 2.55 12.11 -3.05
C LYS A 152 2.02 13.50 -2.64
N VAL A 153 0.74 13.58 -2.31
CA VAL A 153 0.09 14.82 -1.85
C VAL A 153 0.72 15.32 -0.56
N LEU A 154 0.96 14.41 0.40
CA LEU A 154 1.52 14.77 1.70
C LEU A 154 2.94 15.33 1.57
N HIS A 155 3.76 14.79 0.68
CA HIS A 155 5.08 15.32 0.40
C HIS A 155 5.00 16.79 -0.02
N THR A 156 4.28 17.07 -1.11
CA THR A 156 4.14 18.43 -1.64
C THR A 156 3.54 19.39 -0.59
N LEU A 157 2.55 18.95 0.20
CA LEU A 157 1.99 19.78 1.27
C LEU A 157 3.01 20.13 2.36
N GLN A 158 3.84 19.17 2.75
CA GLN A 158 4.83 19.33 3.81
C GLN A 158 5.97 20.25 3.36
N ASP A 159 6.41 20.15 2.12
CA ASP A 159 7.46 20.98 1.52
C ASP A 159 7.11 22.46 1.47
N PHE A 160 5.84 22.81 1.36
CA PHE A 160 5.44 24.22 1.46
C PHE A 160 5.97 24.90 2.73
N TYR A 161 5.97 24.19 3.87
CA TYR A 161 6.41 24.76 5.14
C TYR A 161 7.93 24.75 5.29
N SER A 162 8.62 23.86 4.59
CA SER A 162 10.06 23.83 4.55
C SER A 162 10.66 24.88 3.59
N HIS A 163 10.10 24.99 2.38
CA HIS A 163 10.72 25.73 1.27
C HIS A 163 10.15 27.14 1.06
N SER A 164 8.98 27.48 1.63
CA SER A 164 8.43 28.83 1.60
C SER A 164 8.81 29.63 2.86
N ASN A 165 8.57 30.94 2.83
CA ASN A 165 8.76 31.81 3.98
C ASN A 165 7.56 31.88 4.94
N TRP A 166 6.67 30.88 4.93
CA TRP A 166 5.47 30.85 5.77
C TRP A 166 5.78 31.01 7.26
N ILE A 167 6.80 30.31 7.74
CA ILE A 167 7.22 30.33 9.15
C ILE A 167 7.90 31.68 9.48
N GLU A 168 8.72 32.19 8.58
CA GLU A 168 9.41 33.47 8.72
C GLU A 168 8.45 34.66 8.76
N LEU A 169 7.25 34.50 8.18
CA LEU A 169 6.14 35.47 8.32
C LEU A 169 5.45 35.38 9.69
N GLY A 170 5.95 34.58 10.63
CA GLY A 170 5.36 34.39 11.97
C GLY A 170 4.07 33.58 11.97
N LYS A 171 3.78 32.81 10.92
CA LYS A 171 2.56 31.99 10.81
C LYS A 171 2.76 30.67 11.57
N THR A 172 1.89 30.41 12.53
CA THR A 172 1.91 29.19 13.38
C THR A 172 0.78 28.22 13.08
N GLN A 173 -0.09 28.57 12.13
CA GLN A 173 -1.24 27.73 11.70
C GLN A 173 -1.06 27.27 10.25
N PRO A 174 -1.68 26.16 9.87
CA PRO A 174 -1.71 25.70 8.49
C PRO A 174 -2.27 26.76 7.53
N TYR A 175 -1.81 26.72 6.29
CA TYR A 175 -2.37 27.50 5.20
C TYR A 175 -3.46 26.70 4.48
N SER A 176 -4.69 26.75 5.01
CA SER A 176 -5.81 25.93 4.53
C SER A 176 -6.15 26.14 3.04
N ASN A 177 -5.75 27.28 2.43
CA ASN A 177 -5.94 27.51 0.99
C ASN A 177 -5.17 26.54 0.10
N LEU A 178 -4.15 25.82 0.63
CA LEU A 178 -3.41 24.81 -0.12
C LEU A 178 -4.26 23.58 -0.46
N ILE A 179 -5.28 23.29 0.35
CA ILE A 179 -6.16 22.12 0.16
C ILE A 179 -7.53 22.52 -0.41
N LYS A 180 -7.75 23.80 -0.68
CA LYS A 180 -9.02 24.34 -1.19
C LYS A 180 -8.84 24.88 -2.61
N PRO A 181 -9.38 24.21 -3.63
CA PRO A 181 -9.16 24.60 -5.03
C PRO A 181 -9.87 25.91 -5.42
N ASP A 182 -10.95 26.28 -4.74
CA ASP A 182 -11.78 27.46 -4.99
C ASP A 182 -11.24 28.75 -4.37
N THR A 183 -10.20 28.66 -3.53
CA THR A 183 -9.59 29.81 -2.85
C THR A 183 -8.38 30.36 -3.62
N LEU A 184 -8.08 31.62 -3.40
CA LEU A 184 -6.89 32.25 -4.00
C LEU A 184 -5.68 32.08 -3.10
N ILE A 185 -4.51 31.88 -3.70
CA ILE A 185 -3.22 32.10 -3.03
C ILE A 185 -2.87 33.57 -3.29
N GLU A 186 -2.94 34.36 -2.23
CA GLU A 186 -2.80 35.81 -2.31
C GLU A 186 -1.37 36.23 -1.95
N ASN A 187 -1.04 37.45 -2.36
CA ASN A 187 0.16 38.18 -1.93
C ASN A 187 1.50 37.47 -2.24
N ILE A 188 1.59 36.78 -3.40
CA ILE A 188 2.86 36.23 -3.88
C ILE A 188 3.80 37.38 -4.25
N ALA A 189 5.08 37.24 -3.88
CA ALA A 189 6.08 38.25 -4.12
C ALA A 189 6.40 38.45 -5.62
N ASP A 190 6.26 39.67 -6.11
CA ASP A 190 6.45 40.12 -7.48
C ASP A 190 7.82 40.80 -7.76
N SER A 191 8.60 40.99 -6.70
CA SER A 191 9.87 41.71 -6.72
C SER A 191 10.99 40.95 -6.01
N GLU A 192 12.12 41.59 -5.76
CA GLU A 192 13.23 41.00 -4.98
C GLU A 192 12.76 40.59 -3.58
N THR A 193 13.21 39.43 -3.11
CA THR A 193 12.74 38.80 -1.85
C THR A 193 13.87 38.55 -0.85
N CYS A 194 15.11 38.32 -1.33
CA CYS A 194 16.23 37.95 -0.46
C CYS A 194 17.50 38.70 -0.77
N SER A 195 18.26 39.01 0.28
CA SER A 195 19.66 39.38 0.23
C SER A 195 20.59 38.19 0.36
N LYS A 196 21.89 38.36 0.18
CA LYS A 196 22.90 37.33 0.44
C LYS A 196 22.96 37.02 1.93
N CYS A 197 23.11 35.75 2.27
CA CYS A 197 23.33 35.34 3.65
C CYS A 197 24.67 35.84 4.19
N SER A 198 24.67 36.30 5.42
CA SER A 198 25.86 36.70 6.17
C SER A 198 26.46 35.57 7.01
N SER A 199 25.69 34.51 7.22
CA SER A 199 26.07 33.32 8.00
C SER A 199 25.50 32.04 7.34
N SER A 200 25.94 30.88 7.81
CA SER A 200 25.39 29.56 7.39
C SER A 200 23.90 29.43 7.62
N ASP A 201 23.41 30.03 8.70
CA ASP A 201 22.00 29.92 9.11
C ASP A 201 21.08 30.90 8.38
N CYS A 202 21.67 31.80 7.59
CA CYS A 202 20.93 32.78 6.76
C CYS A 202 19.93 33.67 7.52
N ILE A 203 20.15 33.93 8.80
CA ILE A 203 19.22 34.75 9.60
C ILE A 203 19.15 36.17 9.03
N GLY A 204 17.93 36.65 8.75
CA GLY A 204 17.63 37.98 8.24
C GLY A 204 17.97 38.23 6.77
N ASN A 205 18.11 37.17 5.95
CA ASN A 205 18.33 37.31 4.50
C ASN A 205 17.03 37.67 3.73
N ILE A 206 15.86 37.39 4.27
CA ILE A 206 14.58 37.82 3.67
C ILE A 206 14.42 39.32 3.87
N LEU A 207 14.11 40.01 2.79
CA LEU A 207 13.96 41.47 2.82
C LEU A 207 12.84 41.94 3.75
N GLU A 208 13.04 42.95 4.53
CA GLU A 208 12.07 43.49 5.49
C GLU A 208 10.77 43.88 4.82
N VAL A 209 10.76 44.34 3.56
CA VAL A 209 9.56 44.63 2.79
C VAL A 209 8.71 43.42 2.53
N VAL A 210 9.30 42.22 2.35
CA VAL A 210 8.60 40.96 2.18
C VAL A 210 7.87 40.56 3.47
N ILE A 211 8.56 40.69 4.60
CA ILE A 211 8.01 40.40 5.93
C ILE A 211 6.92 41.41 6.31
N THR A 212 7.17 42.70 6.21
CA THR A 212 6.22 43.73 6.61
C THR A 212 4.97 43.80 5.75
N GLN A 213 5.08 43.51 4.45
CA GLN A 213 3.97 43.40 3.54
C GLN A 213 3.31 42.00 3.52
N ASN A 214 3.80 41.07 4.34
CA ASN A 214 3.31 39.72 4.43
C ASN A 214 3.26 39.00 3.05
N LYS A 215 4.33 39.23 2.22
CA LYS A 215 4.44 38.62 0.89
C LYS A 215 4.98 37.20 0.98
N LEU A 216 4.33 36.28 0.23
CA LEU A 216 4.72 34.89 0.14
C LEU A 216 5.83 34.71 -0.92
N THR A 217 6.92 34.04 -0.56
CA THR A 217 8.02 33.65 -1.46
C THR A 217 8.53 32.26 -1.12
N SER A 218 9.28 31.66 -2.03
CA SER A 218 9.95 30.38 -1.81
C SER A 218 11.36 30.36 -2.40
N GLY A 219 12.13 29.34 -2.06
CA GLY A 219 13.48 29.17 -2.56
C GLY A 219 13.52 28.81 -4.05
N TYR A 220 14.50 29.34 -4.77
CA TYR A 220 14.78 28.96 -6.14
C TYR A 220 15.85 27.87 -6.15
N PHE A 221 15.54 26.74 -6.76
CA PHE A 221 16.45 25.60 -6.93
C PHE A 221 16.93 25.51 -8.39
N GLY A 222 18.23 25.26 -8.60
CA GLY A 222 18.79 25.01 -9.92
C GLY A 222 19.98 25.89 -10.28
N LEU A 223 20.42 25.85 -11.56
CA LEU A 223 21.62 26.52 -12.06
C LEU A 223 21.52 28.05 -12.08
N SER A 224 20.34 28.60 -12.14
CA SER A 224 20.11 30.05 -12.17
C SER A 224 18.80 30.39 -11.46
N LYS A 225 18.82 31.56 -10.78
CA LYS A 225 17.63 32.16 -10.20
C LYS A 225 17.50 33.63 -10.60
N PRO A 226 16.33 34.24 -10.62
CA PRO A 226 16.14 35.63 -10.87
C PRO A 226 16.91 36.47 -9.81
N LYS A 227 17.44 37.60 -10.24
CA LYS A 227 18.18 38.51 -9.34
C LYS A 227 17.30 38.89 -8.15
N GLY A 228 17.87 38.86 -6.95
CA GLY A 228 17.17 39.24 -5.73
C GLY A 228 16.15 38.26 -5.19
N LYS A 229 15.96 37.12 -5.82
CA LYS A 229 15.13 36.03 -5.29
C LYS A 229 15.89 35.15 -4.30
N CYS A 230 15.17 34.50 -3.38
CA CYS A 230 15.74 33.54 -2.43
C CYS A 230 16.29 32.29 -3.16
N SER A 231 17.45 31.80 -2.72
CA SER A 231 17.90 30.47 -3.10
C SER A 231 17.19 29.42 -2.24
N HIS A 232 17.02 28.21 -2.75
CA HIS A 232 16.51 27.10 -1.96
C HIS A 232 17.43 26.79 -0.78
N GLY A 233 18.69 26.53 -1.03
CA GLY A 233 19.70 26.18 -0.04
C GLY A 233 20.12 24.71 -0.15
N GLY A 234 21.12 24.35 0.63
CA GLY A 234 21.67 22.99 0.65
C GLY A 234 22.84 22.78 -0.31
N LEU A 235 23.57 21.67 -0.09
CA LEU A 235 24.82 21.38 -0.82
C LEU A 235 24.61 21.09 -2.31
N ALA A 236 23.44 20.57 -2.65
CA ALA A 236 23.11 20.18 -4.01
C ALA A 236 22.45 21.31 -4.83
N ASP A 237 22.22 22.49 -4.24
CA ASP A 237 21.66 23.64 -4.96
C ASP A 237 22.78 24.61 -5.41
N PRO A 238 23.16 24.59 -6.70
CA PRO A 238 24.20 25.48 -7.21
C PRO A 238 23.87 26.97 -7.06
N SER A 239 22.58 27.32 -6.98
CA SER A 239 22.15 28.72 -6.83
C SER A 239 22.46 29.28 -5.45
N SER A 240 22.64 28.42 -4.46
CA SER A 240 22.88 28.79 -3.06
C SER A 240 24.32 28.62 -2.56
N TRP A 241 25.23 28.04 -3.33
CA TRP A 241 26.62 27.77 -2.89
C TRP A 241 27.35 28.96 -2.33
N TRP A 242 26.96 30.15 -2.76
CA TRP A 242 27.61 31.43 -2.32
C TRP A 242 26.67 32.34 -1.53
N GLN A 243 25.41 31.99 -1.40
CA GLN A 243 24.36 32.90 -0.93
C GLN A 243 23.47 32.32 0.17
N GLY A 244 23.54 31.02 0.40
CA GLY A 244 22.61 30.31 1.29
C GLY A 244 21.17 30.24 0.76
N GLY A 245 20.23 29.80 1.58
CA GLY A 245 18.84 29.63 1.17
C GLY A 245 17.85 29.79 2.31
N ILE A 246 16.59 29.36 2.08
CA ILE A 246 15.52 29.49 3.07
C ILE A 246 14.93 28.11 3.47
N ASN A 247 15.56 26.99 3.13
CA ASN A 247 14.99 25.68 3.47
C ASN A 247 15.12 25.33 4.95
N LYS A 248 14.16 24.56 5.44
CA LYS A 248 14.04 24.11 6.82
C LYS A 248 13.99 22.58 6.94
N ASP A 249 14.56 21.84 5.97
CA ASP A 249 14.53 20.39 5.91
C ASP A 249 15.19 19.71 7.11
N SER A 250 16.20 20.38 7.68
CA SER A 250 16.90 19.88 8.86
C SER A 250 17.38 21.02 9.73
N SER A 251 17.76 20.72 10.97
CA SER A 251 18.37 21.70 11.88
C SER A 251 19.70 22.27 11.37
N THR A 252 20.31 21.65 10.36
CA THR A 252 21.57 22.08 9.74
C THR A 252 21.37 22.82 8.42
N SER A 253 20.13 22.95 7.95
CA SER A 253 19.77 23.71 6.75
C SER A 253 19.93 25.21 6.95
N SER A 254 19.86 26.00 5.87
CA SER A 254 20.05 27.45 5.90
C SER A 254 19.12 28.20 6.86
N HIS A 255 17.88 27.79 7.00
CA HIS A 255 16.90 28.24 8.00
C HIS A 255 16.56 27.15 9.01
N GLY A 256 17.49 26.22 9.26
CA GLY A 256 17.31 25.06 10.12
C GLY A 256 16.94 25.37 11.58
N TYR A 257 17.20 26.58 12.05
CA TYR A 257 16.77 27.07 13.36
C TYR A 257 15.22 27.13 13.48
N LEU A 258 14.48 27.17 12.36
CA LEU A 258 13.00 27.11 12.28
C LEU A 258 12.45 25.73 11.92
N HIS A 259 13.33 24.71 11.83
CA HIS A 259 12.92 23.36 11.44
C HIS A 259 11.80 22.78 12.30
N SER A 260 11.90 22.93 13.62
CA SER A 260 10.91 22.40 14.56
C SER A 260 9.53 23.04 14.38
N GLU A 261 9.49 24.34 14.17
CA GLU A 261 8.27 25.10 13.91
C GLU A 261 7.65 24.70 12.57
N ALA A 262 8.48 24.60 11.52
CA ALA A 262 8.03 24.16 10.19
C ALA A 262 7.43 22.76 10.25
N ALA A 263 8.10 21.79 10.90
CA ALA A 263 7.61 20.44 11.07
C ALA A 263 6.30 20.37 11.87
N SER A 264 6.17 21.20 12.90
CA SER A 264 4.94 21.30 13.71
C SER A 264 3.75 21.78 12.87
N VAL A 265 3.93 22.84 12.08
CA VAL A 265 2.87 23.39 11.21
C VAL A 265 2.57 22.43 10.06
N ALA A 266 3.58 21.77 9.47
CA ALA A 266 3.41 20.72 8.48
C ALA A 266 2.59 19.54 9.01
N THR A 267 2.83 19.14 10.27
CA THR A 267 2.04 18.09 10.94
C THR A 267 0.57 18.52 11.10
N ALA A 268 0.34 19.76 11.51
CA ALA A 268 -1.03 20.29 11.64
C ALA A 268 -1.73 20.37 10.28
N ALA A 269 -1.05 20.78 9.21
CA ALA A 269 -1.57 20.82 7.85
C ALA A 269 -1.88 19.42 7.32
N THR A 270 -1.02 18.45 7.59
CA THR A 270 -1.25 17.04 7.26
C THR A 270 -2.51 16.51 7.96
N LYS A 271 -2.71 16.85 9.24
CA LYS A 271 -3.94 16.50 9.97
C LYS A 271 -5.18 17.15 9.36
N GLU A 272 -5.11 18.42 8.98
CA GLU A 272 -6.23 19.14 8.34
C GLU A 272 -6.64 18.45 7.03
N LEU A 273 -5.68 18.09 6.18
CA LEU A 273 -5.93 17.35 4.94
C LEU A 273 -6.54 15.97 5.20
N LEU A 274 -6.03 15.23 6.20
CA LEU A 274 -6.58 13.93 6.58
C LEU A 274 -8.01 14.04 7.12
N GLN A 275 -8.34 15.10 7.85
CA GLN A 275 -9.71 15.39 8.32
C GLN A 275 -10.64 15.76 7.17
N ASP A 276 -10.17 16.49 6.15
CA ASP A 276 -10.94 16.78 4.94
C ASP A 276 -11.29 15.49 4.17
N ILE A 277 -10.31 14.60 4.00
CA ILE A 277 -10.55 13.28 3.40
C ILE A 277 -11.54 12.48 4.25
N ARG A 278 -11.36 12.41 5.57
CA ARG A 278 -12.28 11.75 6.50
C ARG A 278 -13.70 12.27 6.35
N ALA A 279 -13.86 13.58 6.35
CA ALA A 279 -15.16 14.24 6.21
C ALA A 279 -15.85 13.86 4.88
N SER A 280 -15.08 13.80 3.80
CA SER A 280 -15.57 13.41 2.47
C SER A 280 -15.99 11.95 2.40
N VAL A 281 -15.15 11.00 2.89
CA VAL A 281 -15.39 9.57 2.70
C VAL A 281 -16.10 8.89 3.87
N GLY A 282 -16.06 9.50 5.07
CA GLY A 282 -16.62 8.96 6.32
C GLY A 282 -15.65 8.07 7.10
N ASP A 283 -15.97 7.90 8.40
CA ASP A 283 -15.08 7.22 9.37
C ASP A 283 -14.72 5.79 8.97
N SER A 284 -15.69 5.00 8.53
CA SER A 284 -15.46 3.59 8.17
C SER A 284 -14.52 3.46 6.98
N GLU A 285 -14.72 4.26 5.94
CA GLU A 285 -13.88 4.23 4.73
C GLU A 285 -12.50 4.83 5.01
N PHE A 286 -12.41 5.83 5.89
CA PHE A 286 -11.13 6.36 6.35
C PHE A 286 -10.31 5.30 7.11
N LEU A 287 -10.94 4.55 8.02
CA LEU A 287 -10.24 3.46 8.74
C LEU A 287 -9.78 2.35 7.78
N ARG A 288 -10.57 2.02 6.75
CA ARG A 288 -10.13 1.09 5.69
C ARG A 288 -8.97 1.65 4.88
N LEU A 289 -8.99 2.94 4.56
CA LEU A 289 -7.85 3.61 3.94
C LEU A 289 -6.58 3.46 4.79
N MET A 290 -6.70 3.51 6.11
CA MET A 290 -5.59 3.28 7.05
C MET A 290 -5.28 1.79 7.29
N GLY A 291 -6.02 0.85 6.70
CA GLY A 291 -5.81 -0.59 6.91
C GLY A 291 -6.35 -1.12 8.24
N LEU A 292 -7.19 -0.33 8.91
CA LEU A 292 -7.86 -0.75 10.13
C LEU A 292 -9.24 -1.33 9.79
N THR A 293 -9.29 -2.65 9.75
CA THR A 293 -10.51 -3.42 9.58
C THR A 293 -10.67 -4.36 10.78
N GLN A 294 -11.90 -4.65 11.18
CA GLN A 294 -12.11 -5.50 12.35
C GLN A 294 -11.71 -6.97 12.14
N SER A 295 -11.43 -7.37 10.88
CA SER A 295 -10.97 -8.73 10.54
C SER A 295 -10.50 -8.87 9.09
N SER A 296 -9.97 -10.07 8.75
CA SER A 296 -9.46 -10.44 7.44
C SER A 296 -10.49 -10.32 6.30
N VAL A 297 -9.99 -10.16 5.07
CA VAL A 297 -10.78 -10.25 3.82
C VAL A 297 -10.73 -11.69 3.32
N LEU A 298 -11.85 -12.25 2.87
CA LEU A 298 -11.91 -13.58 2.25
C LEU A 298 -12.14 -13.47 0.74
N CYS A 299 -11.26 -14.08 -0.05
CA CYS A 299 -11.36 -14.10 -1.50
C CYS A 299 -11.47 -15.52 -2.03
N PHE A 300 -12.50 -15.75 -2.84
CA PHE A 300 -12.77 -17.03 -3.49
C PHE A 300 -12.79 -16.86 -5.01
N VAL A 301 -12.01 -17.68 -5.70
CA VAL A 301 -11.96 -17.80 -7.16
C VAL A 301 -12.52 -19.17 -7.50
N ILE A 302 -13.68 -19.23 -8.17
CA ILE A 302 -14.46 -20.46 -8.30
C ILE A 302 -14.73 -20.79 -9.75
N ASP A 303 -14.32 -21.98 -10.15
CA ASP A 303 -14.64 -22.59 -11.42
C ASP A 303 -16.16 -22.88 -11.49
N THR A 304 -16.78 -22.44 -12.58
CA THR A 304 -18.23 -22.60 -12.84
C THR A 304 -18.51 -23.40 -14.10
N THR A 305 -17.53 -24.14 -14.61
CA THR A 305 -17.69 -24.99 -15.77
C THR A 305 -18.62 -26.20 -15.48
N GLY A 306 -19.15 -26.83 -16.51
CA GLY A 306 -20.09 -27.95 -16.37
C GLY A 306 -19.51 -29.15 -15.62
N SER A 307 -18.21 -29.41 -15.66
CA SER A 307 -17.50 -30.44 -14.91
C SER A 307 -17.59 -30.25 -13.40
N MET A 308 -17.69 -29.01 -12.94
CA MET A 308 -17.88 -28.64 -11.54
C MET A 308 -19.29 -28.83 -10.99
N SER A 309 -20.23 -29.40 -11.78
CA SER A 309 -21.66 -29.50 -11.41
C SER A 309 -21.89 -30.12 -10.03
N ASP A 310 -21.14 -31.17 -9.68
CA ASP A 310 -21.23 -31.85 -8.40
C ASP A 310 -20.38 -31.19 -7.31
N ASP A 311 -19.26 -30.50 -7.72
CA ASP A 311 -18.33 -29.86 -6.81
C ASP A 311 -18.85 -28.51 -6.33
N ILE A 312 -19.54 -27.75 -7.19
CA ILE A 312 -19.98 -26.37 -6.88
C ILE A 312 -20.99 -26.34 -5.70
N ALA A 313 -21.79 -27.41 -5.53
CA ALA A 313 -22.69 -27.51 -4.39
C ALA A 313 -21.91 -27.65 -3.07
N GLU A 314 -20.83 -28.43 -3.08
CA GLU A 314 -19.94 -28.58 -1.91
C GLU A 314 -19.11 -27.36 -1.67
N VAL A 315 -18.58 -26.71 -2.71
CA VAL A 315 -17.86 -25.40 -2.60
C VAL A 315 -18.78 -24.36 -1.95
N ARG A 316 -20.04 -24.24 -2.36
CA ARG A 316 -21.01 -23.34 -1.73
C ARG A 316 -21.25 -23.66 -0.26
N ARG A 317 -21.43 -24.94 0.06
CA ARG A 317 -21.66 -25.41 1.44
C ARG A 317 -20.46 -25.08 2.33
N VAL A 318 -19.25 -25.41 1.86
CA VAL A 318 -17.99 -25.15 2.53
C VAL A 318 -17.79 -23.67 2.76
N THR A 319 -17.90 -22.85 1.70
CA THR A 319 -17.71 -21.39 1.78
C THR A 319 -18.76 -20.77 2.71
N SER A 320 -20.02 -21.19 2.61
CA SER A 320 -21.07 -20.71 3.52
C SER A 320 -20.79 -21.09 4.97
N SER A 321 -20.30 -22.30 5.23
CA SER A 321 -19.94 -22.75 6.58
C SER A 321 -18.80 -21.92 7.18
N ILE A 322 -17.78 -21.57 6.39
CA ILE A 322 -16.69 -20.67 6.83
C ILE A 322 -17.26 -19.31 7.23
N ILE A 323 -18.12 -18.74 6.39
CA ILE A 323 -18.75 -17.45 6.65
C ILE A 323 -19.61 -17.51 7.92
N ASP A 324 -20.47 -18.53 8.04
CA ASP A 324 -21.39 -18.69 9.17
C ASP A 324 -20.64 -18.90 10.49
N SER A 325 -19.53 -19.63 10.49
CA SER A 325 -18.71 -19.85 11.68
C SER A 325 -18.05 -18.56 12.21
N LYS A 326 -17.91 -17.55 11.35
CA LYS A 326 -17.28 -16.27 11.69
C LYS A 326 -18.28 -15.13 11.85
N THR A 327 -19.47 -15.23 11.24
CA THR A 327 -20.50 -14.17 11.30
C THR A 327 -20.94 -13.91 12.74
N GLY A 328 -20.95 -12.64 13.14
CA GLY A 328 -21.31 -12.20 14.49
C GLY A 328 -20.21 -12.40 15.55
N THR A 329 -19.02 -12.88 15.16
CA THR A 329 -17.84 -12.99 16.03
C THR A 329 -16.83 -11.89 15.71
N GLU A 330 -15.86 -11.70 16.61
CA GLU A 330 -14.72 -10.80 16.35
C GLU A 330 -13.89 -11.19 15.12
N ALA A 331 -13.96 -12.45 14.71
CA ALA A 331 -13.29 -12.99 13.52
C ALA A 331 -14.12 -12.88 12.23
N GLN A 332 -15.26 -12.15 12.24
CA GLN A 332 -16.09 -11.98 11.04
C GLN A 332 -15.30 -11.19 9.99
N PRO A 333 -15.15 -11.73 8.74
CA PRO A 333 -14.49 -11.01 7.67
C PRO A 333 -15.08 -9.63 7.43
N SER A 334 -14.19 -8.65 7.29
CA SER A 334 -14.60 -7.26 6.99
C SER A 334 -15.10 -7.12 5.55
N GLU A 335 -14.71 -8.02 4.69
CA GLU A 335 -15.05 -8.02 3.27
C GLU A 335 -14.97 -9.41 2.67
N TYR A 336 -15.82 -9.65 1.68
CA TYR A 336 -15.91 -10.89 0.91
C TYR A 336 -15.74 -10.59 -0.57
N ILE A 337 -14.86 -11.32 -1.24
CA ILE A 337 -14.58 -11.19 -2.67
C ILE A 337 -14.87 -12.53 -3.36
N LEU A 338 -15.62 -12.49 -4.47
CA LEU A 338 -15.95 -13.63 -5.30
C LEU A 338 -15.59 -13.33 -6.75
N VAL A 339 -14.81 -14.21 -7.35
CA VAL A 339 -14.48 -14.18 -8.78
C VAL A 339 -14.85 -15.54 -9.39
N PRO A 340 -15.93 -15.66 -10.12
CA PRO A 340 -16.21 -16.85 -10.92
C PRO A 340 -15.34 -16.86 -12.17
N PHE A 341 -14.98 -18.04 -12.67
CA PHE A 341 -14.43 -18.22 -14.00
C PHE A 341 -15.03 -19.43 -14.70
N ASN A 342 -14.94 -19.46 -16.01
CA ASN A 342 -15.47 -20.48 -16.91
C ASN A 342 -14.55 -20.60 -18.13
N ASP A 343 -15.05 -21.06 -19.27
CA ASP A 343 -14.40 -21.03 -20.56
C ASP A 343 -15.41 -20.55 -21.64
N PRO A 344 -15.17 -19.39 -22.31
CA PRO A 344 -13.99 -18.51 -22.23
C PRO A 344 -14.13 -17.35 -21.22
N ASP A 345 -15.21 -17.26 -20.44
CA ASP A 345 -15.55 -16.10 -19.64
C ASP A 345 -14.97 -16.17 -18.22
N PHE A 346 -14.68 -15.01 -17.62
CA PHE A 346 -14.29 -14.89 -16.21
C PHE A 346 -14.82 -13.58 -15.60
N GLY A 347 -14.99 -13.57 -14.27
CA GLY A 347 -15.61 -12.46 -13.56
C GLY A 347 -17.14 -12.40 -13.75
N PRO A 348 -17.78 -11.26 -13.42
CA PRO A 348 -17.18 -10.09 -12.79
C PRO A 348 -16.77 -10.35 -11.34
N LEU A 349 -15.78 -9.59 -10.85
CA LEU A 349 -15.44 -9.58 -9.44
C LEU A 349 -16.61 -8.99 -8.65
N THR A 350 -17.08 -9.73 -7.67
CA THR A 350 -18.08 -9.27 -6.69
C THR A 350 -17.38 -8.97 -5.37
N ARG A 351 -17.64 -7.79 -4.81
CA ARG A 351 -17.06 -7.31 -3.56
C ARG A 351 -18.19 -6.81 -2.65
N THR A 352 -18.23 -7.26 -1.39
CA THR A 352 -19.26 -6.86 -0.43
C THR A 352 -18.81 -7.06 1.00
N THR A 353 -19.29 -6.20 1.90
CA THR A 353 -19.12 -6.34 3.35
C THR A 353 -20.25 -7.14 4.01
N ASP A 354 -21.33 -7.38 3.27
CA ASP A 354 -22.53 -8.10 3.76
C ASP A 354 -22.41 -9.61 3.45
N PRO A 355 -22.29 -10.47 4.46
CA PRO A 355 -22.23 -11.93 4.28
C PRO A 355 -23.50 -12.51 3.63
N ILE A 356 -24.67 -11.87 3.81
CA ILE A 356 -25.93 -12.33 3.22
C ILE A 356 -25.93 -12.07 1.71
N VAL A 357 -25.51 -10.87 1.31
CA VAL A 357 -25.35 -10.51 -0.11
C VAL A 357 -24.32 -11.42 -0.76
N PHE A 358 -23.19 -11.68 -0.09
CA PHE A 358 -22.16 -12.59 -0.60
C PHE A 358 -22.71 -14.01 -0.80
N LYS A 359 -23.36 -14.60 0.22
CA LYS A 359 -23.96 -15.93 0.12
C LYS A 359 -25.03 -16.00 -0.97
N LYS A 360 -25.80 -14.93 -1.17
CA LYS A 360 -26.77 -14.85 -2.29
C LYS A 360 -26.05 -14.93 -3.64
N LYS A 361 -24.94 -14.22 -3.83
CA LYS A 361 -24.13 -14.27 -5.06
C LYS A 361 -23.48 -15.66 -5.25
N LEU A 362 -22.89 -16.19 -4.18
CA LEU A 362 -22.31 -17.54 -4.19
C LEU A 362 -23.34 -18.61 -4.56
N ASN A 363 -24.54 -18.56 -3.98
CA ASN A 363 -25.62 -19.49 -4.26
C ASN A 363 -26.21 -19.35 -5.68
N ALA A 364 -26.03 -18.20 -6.30
CA ALA A 364 -26.44 -17.96 -7.69
C ALA A 364 -25.48 -18.52 -8.74
N LEU A 365 -24.27 -18.94 -8.34
CA LEU A 365 -23.36 -19.59 -9.27
C LEU A 365 -24.01 -20.86 -9.80
N THR A 366 -23.88 -21.14 -11.07
CA THR A 366 -24.41 -22.38 -11.70
C THR A 366 -23.30 -22.98 -12.54
N ALA A 367 -23.12 -24.28 -12.44
CA ALA A 367 -22.21 -25.00 -13.31
C ALA A 367 -22.85 -25.08 -14.71
N ASN A 368 -22.21 -24.45 -15.68
CA ASN A 368 -22.66 -24.49 -17.07
C ASN A 368 -21.50 -24.23 -18.04
N GLY A 369 -21.67 -24.55 -19.32
CA GLY A 369 -20.61 -24.31 -20.32
C GLY A 369 -19.38 -25.17 -20.11
N GLY A 370 -18.25 -24.68 -20.52
CA GLY A 370 -16.98 -25.40 -20.52
C GLY A 370 -17.03 -26.56 -21.53
N GLY A 371 -16.82 -26.28 -22.84
CA GLY A 371 -16.93 -27.31 -23.88
C GLY A 371 -15.80 -28.32 -23.85
N ASP A 372 -14.64 -27.93 -23.37
CA ASP A 372 -13.41 -28.71 -23.25
C ASP A 372 -12.59 -28.19 -22.05
N ALA A 373 -11.96 -29.08 -21.29
CA ALA A 373 -10.90 -28.70 -20.37
C ALA A 373 -9.62 -28.43 -21.20
N PRO A 374 -8.81 -27.42 -20.90
CA PRO A 374 -8.66 -26.63 -19.66
C PRO A 374 -9.46 -25.32 -19.62
N GLU A 375 -9.39 -24.58 -18.46
CA GLU A 375 -10.25 -23.46 -18.11
C GLU A 375 -9.50 -22.13 -17.90
N MET A 376 -10.20 -20.96 -17.88
CA MET A 376 -9.62 -19.60 -17.74
C MET A 376 -9.30 -19.25 -16.28
N SER A 377 -8.63 -20.12 -15.55
CA SER A 377 -8.39 -20.00 -14.13
C SER A 377 -7.39 -18.89 -13.77
N LEU A 378 -6.38 -18.66 -14.63
CA LEU A 378 -5.37 -17.63 -14.35
C LEU A 378 -5.93 -16.22 -14.60
N SER A 379 -6.84 -16.05 -15.55
CA SER A 379 -7.57 -14.78 -15.75
C SER A 379 -8.45 -14.45 -14.54
N GLY A 380 -9.17 -15.44 -14.00
CA GLY A 380 -9.92 -15.28 -12.76
C GLY A 380 -9.02 -14.93 -11.56
N LEU A 381 -7.88 -15.60 -11.45
CA LEU A 381 -6.89 -15.33 -10.39
C LEU A 381 -6.23 -13.97 -10.57
N GLN A 382 -5.90 -13.54 -11.79
CA GLN A 382 -5.40 -12.19 -12.07
C GLN A 382 -6.38 -11.13 -11.57
N LEU A 383 -7.66 -11.27 -11.90
CA LEU A 383 -8.71 -10.34 -11.46
C LEU A 383 -8.82 -10.30 -9.93
N ALA A 384 -8.70 -11.46 -9.26
CA ALA A 384 -8.66 -11.51 -7.80
C ALA A 384 -7.45 -10.80 -7.21
N LEU A 385 -6.24 -11.00 -7.76
CA LEU A 385 -5.01 -10.39 -7.27
C LEU A 385 -4.98 -8.86 -7.45
N THR A 386 -5.58 -8.34 -8.51
CA THR A 386 -5.63 -6.90 -8.80
C THR A 386 -6.75 -6.20 -8.04
N GLY A 387 -7.92 -6.84 -7.90
CA GLY A 387 -9.08 -6.29 -7.23
C GLY A 387 -9.10 -6.49 -5.72
N SER A 388 -8.14 -7.21 -5.14
CA SER A 388 -8.08 -7.50 -3.70
C SER A 388 -7.03 -6.64 -2.99
N PRO A 389 -7.15 -6.43 -1.66
CA PRO A 389 -6.06 -5.88 -0.86
C PRO A 389 -4.80 -6.76 -0.96
N PRO A 390 -3.58 -6.19 -0.83
CA PRO A 390 -2.36 -6.98 -0.78
C PRO A 390 -2.29 -7.83 0.49
N GLN A 391 -1.40 -8.84 0.47
CA GLN A 391 -1.10 -9.74 1.60
C GLN A 391 -2.29 -10.59 2.06
N MET A 392 -3.28 -10.85 1.19
CA MET A 392 -4.43 -11.65 1.58
C MET A 392 -4.35 -13.11 1.14
N ASP A 393 -5.25 -13.93 1.70
CA ASP A 393 -5.42 -15.32 1.34
C ASP A 393 -6.49 -15.45 0.24
N ILE A 394 -6.11 -16.04 -0.89
CA ILE A 394 -6.99 -16.31 -2.05
C ILE A 394 -7.16 -17.81 -2.17
N PHE A 395 -8.42 -18.29 -2.25
CA PHE A 395 -8.76 -19.69 -2.39
C PHE A 395 -9.33 -19.96 -3.77
N VAL A 396 -8.65 -20.80 -4.55
CA VAL A 396 -9.03 -21.15 -5.91
C VAL A 396 -9.59 -22.59 -5.93
N PHE A 397 -10.78 -22.77 -6.46
CA PHE A 397 -11.43 -24.08 -6.61
C PHE A 397 -11.57 -24.41 -8.09
N THR A 398 -11.02 -25.54 -8.52
CA THR A 398 -11.12 -26.04 -9.91
C THR A 398 -10.90 -27.55 -9.97
N ASP A 399 -11.45 -28.17 -11.00
CA ASP A 399 -11.25 -29.57 -11.34
C ASP A 399 -10.46 -29.76 -12.66
N ALA A 400 -10.01 -28.66 -13.29
CA ALA A 400 -9.32 -28.66 -14.58
C ALA A 400 -7.98 -27.88 -14.53
N ASP A 401 -7.13 -28.08 -15.54
CA ASP A 401 -5.88 -27.34 -15.74
C ASP A 401 -6.16 -25.94 -16.31
N ALA A 402 -5.20 -25.01 -16.19
CA ALA A 402 -5.31 -23.67 -16.76
C ALA A 402 -5.25 -23.69 -18.29
N LYS A 403 -6.21 -23.03 -18.98
CA LYS A 403 -6.21 -22.79 -20.41
C LYS A 403 -5.27 -21.65 -20.80
N ASP A 404 -5.29 -20.63 -20.00
CA ASP A 404 -4.60 -19.34 -20.13
C ASP A 404 -3.20 -19.37 -19.47
N LYS A 405 -2.39 -20.42 -19.77
CA LYS A 405 -1.05 -20.64 -19.18
C LYS A 405 -0.05 -19.55 -19.53
N GLU A 406 -0.28 -18.80 -20.60
CA GLU A 406 0.50 -17.61 -20.96
C GLU A 406 0.47 -16.53 -19.88
N LEU A 407 -0.56 -16.49 -19.03
CA LEU A 407 -0.65 -15.59 -17.88
C LEU A 407 0.16 -16.03 -16.66
N THR A 408 0.80 -17.20 -16.69
CA THR A 408 1.53 -17.73 -15.52
C THR A 408 2.56 -16.73 -14.99
N SER A 409 3.34 -16.12 -15.88
CA SER A 409 4.35 -15.12 -15.49
C SER A 409 3.73 -13.85 -14.93
N THR A 410 2.62 -13.38 -15.53
CA THR A 410 1.86 -12.21 -15.07
C THR A 410 1.26 -12.46 -13.69
N VAL A 411 0.62 -13.60 -13.49
CA VAL A 411 0.03 -13.99 -12.19
C VAL A 411 1.12 -14.12 -11.13
N ARG A 412 2.27 -14.71 -11.48
CA ARG A 412 3.42 -14.79 -10.57
C ARG A 412 3.95 -13.40 -10.20
N ALA A 413 4.05 -12.49 -11.17
CA ALA A 413 4.44 -11.10 -10.94
C ALA A 413 3.50 -10.40 -9.95
N LEU A 414 2.19 -10.58 -10.13
CA LEU A 414 1.18 -10.03 -9.23
C LEU A 414 1.26 -10.66 -7.83
N ILE A 415 1.51 -11.96 -7.70
CA ILE A 415 1.75 -12.63 -6.41
C ILE A 415 2.97 -12.02 -5.71
N GLU A 416 4.10 -11.92 -6.38
CA GLU A 416 5.34 -11.32 -5.84
C GLU A 416 5.09 -9.84 -5.42
N ARG A 417 4.33 -9.09 -6.22
CA ARG A 417 4.04 -7.68 -5.95
C ARG A 417 3.03 -7.46 -4.83
N THR A 418 1.94 -8.24 -4.80
CA THR A 418 0.89 -8.13 -3.77
C THR A 418 1.24 -8.88 -2.48
N LYS A 419 2.20 -9.83 -2.55
CA LYS A 419 2.56 -10.72 -1.44
C LYS A 419 1.36 -11.53 -0.92
N SER A 420 0.37 -11.77 -1.80
CA SER A 420 -0.84 -12.52 -1.50
C SER A 420 -0.57 -14.01 -1.56
N LYS A 421 -1.20 -14.78 -0.67
CA LYS A 421 -1.11 -16.25 -0.63
C LYS A 421 -2.24 -16.85 -1.45
N VAL A 422 -1.91 -17.80 -2.34
CA VAL A 422 -2.89 -18.48 -3.20
C VAL A 422 -2.91 -19.96 -2.85
N THR A 423 -4.06 -20.44 -2.38
CA THR A 423 -4.29 -21.86 -2.07
C THR A 423 -5.25 -22.43 -3.08
N PHE A 424 -4.80 -23.45 -3.80
CA PHE A 424 -5.60 -24.17 -4.78
C PHE A 424 -6.21 -25.42 -4.15
N MET A 425 -7.52 -25.61 -4.36
CA MET A 425 -8.30 -26.81 -4.03
C MET A 425 -8.61 -27.53 -5.34
N LEU A 426 -7.88 -28.62 -5.61
CA LEU A 426 -7.92 -29.35 -6.88
C LEU A 426 -8.74 -30.61 -6.70
N THR A 427 -9.95 -30.68 -7.29
CA THR A 427 -10.93 -31.76 -6.99
C THR A 427 -10.81 -33.00 -7.88
N ASN A 428 -10.10 -32.95 -8.99
CA ASN A 428 -9.98 -34.09 -9.94
C ASN A 428 -8.56 -34.70 -10.01
N GLY A 429 -7.71 -34.51 -8.98
CA GLY A 429 -6.35 -35.06 -8.97
C GLY A 429 -6.22 -36.59 -9.19
N PHE A 430 -7.32 -37.36 -9.15
CA PHE A 430 -7.31 -38.82 -9.20
C PHE A 430 -8.26 -39.46 -10.19
N SER A 431 -9.05 -38.75 -11.01
CA SER A 431 -10.02 -39.41 -11.92
C SER A 431 -9.46 -39.62 -13.32
N PHE A 432 -8.88 -40.79 -13.55
CA PHE A 432 -8.67 -41.30 -14.91
C PHE A 432 -9.98 -41.72 -15.51
N ARG A 433 -10.65 -40.94 -16.38
CA ARG A 433 -11.63 -41.50 -17.31
C ARG A 433 -10.89 -42.37 -18.34
N ARG A 434 -10.83 -43.66 -18.08
CA ARG A 434 -10.52 -44.64 -19.12
C ARG A 434 -11.54 -44.49 -20.24
N ARG A 435 -11.21 -43.80 -21.32
CA ARG A 435 -11.88 -44.03 -22.59
C ARG A 435 -11.58 -45.48 -22.98
N ARG A 436 -12.59 -46.34 -22.89
CA ARG A 436 -12.53 -47.68 -23.45
C ARG A 436 -12.50 -47.54 -24.98
N SER A 437 -11.34 -47.47 -25.57
CA SER A 437 -11.12 -47.83 -26.96
C SER A 437 -10.68 -49.27 -26.96
N ALA A 438 -11.62 -50.13 -27.42
CA ALA A 438 -11.34 -51.53 -27.61
C ALA A 438 -10.53 -51.71 -28.90
N VAL A 439 -9.25 -51.95 -28.78
CA VAL A 439 -8.44 -52.69 -29.76
C VAL A 439 -7.34 -53.42 -28.98
N PRO A 440 -7.24 -54.75 -29.05
CA PRO A 440 -6.18 -55.50 -28.41
C PRO A 440 -4.98 -55.58 -29.34
N VAL A 441 -3.82 -55.05 -28.93
CA VAL A 441 -2.53 -55.44 -29.50
C VAL A 441 -1.55 -55.54 -28.31
N ASP A 442 -0.92 -56.70 -28.29
CA ASP A 442 0.12 -57.18 -27.39
C ASP A 442 1.28 -56.17 -27.28
N GLY A 443 1.76 -55.94 -26.05
CA GLY A 443 2.98 -55.21 -25.80
C GLY A 443 2.89 -54.33 -24.54
N GLN A 444 3.74 -54.64 -23.58
CA GLN A 444 3.90 -53.99 -22.27
C GLN A 444 3.69 -52.48 -22.30
N GLN A 445 2.60 -51.99 -21.71
CA GLN A 445 2.40 -50.59 -21.45
C GLN A 445 2.87 -50.29 -20.02
N GLN A 446 4.08 -49.71 -19.90
CA GLN A 446 4.37 -48.79 -18.82
C GLN A 446 3.41 -47.61 -18.95
N VAL A 447 2.32 -47.64 -18.21
CA VAL A 447 1.41 -46.50 -18.09
C VAL A 447 2.18 -45.38 -17.37
N SER A 448 2.49 -44.40 -18.11
CA SER A 448 3.30 -43.23 -17.72
C SER A 448 2.63 -42.45 -16.58
N THR A 449 3.18 -42.62 -15.39
CA THR A 449 3.00 -41.69 -14.25
C THR A 449 3.47 -40.25 -14.56
N ARG A 450 4.06 -40.04 -15.73
CA ARG A 450 4.51 -38.72 -16.20
C ARG A 450 3.36 -37.75 -16.54
N VAL A 451 2.22 -38.26 -17.00
CA VAL A 451 1.11 -37.37 -17.44
C VAL A 451 0.40 -36.70 -16.27
N VAL A 452 0.28 -37.38 -15.12
CA VAL A 452 -0.37 -36.84 -13.92
C VAL A 452 0.45 -35.72 -13.26
N ASN A 453 1.78 -35.83 -13.33
CA ASN A 453 2.67 -34.80 -12.76
C ASN A 453 2.74 -33.49 -13.57
N VAL A 454 2.24 -33.48 -14.81
CA VAL A 454 2.29 -32.30 -15.68
C VAL A 454 1.01 -31.46 -15.58
N LEU A 455 -0.14 -32.11 -15.32
CA LEU A 455 -1.45 -31.44 -15.37
C LEU A 455 -1.67 -30.35 -14.31
N ASN A 456 -1.07 -30.43 -13.13
CA ASN A 456 -1.26 -29.45 -12.06
C ASN A 456 0.01 -28.64 -11.76
N LYS A 457 1.01 -28.66 -12.66
CA LYS A 457 2.30 -28.03 -12.39
C LYS A 457 2.20 -26.53 -12.17
N VAL A 458 1.41 -25.82 -13.01
CA VAL A 458 1.22 -24.37 -12.92
C VAL A 458 0.66 -23.98 -11.54
N TYR A 459 -0.36 -24.68 -11.06
CA TYR A 459 -0.96 -24.40 -9.76
C TYR A 459 -0.03 -24.70 -8.60
N LYS A 460 0.77 -25.76 -8.69
CA LYS A 460 1.79 -26.09 -7.69
C LYS A 460 2.88 -25.01 -7.64
N ASP A 461 3.39 -24.63 -8.80
CA ASP A 461 4.42 -23.58 -8.91
C ASP A 461 3.90 -22.22 -8.38
N LEU A 462 2.66 -21.82 -8.68
CA LEU A 462 2.05 -20.59 -8.18
C LEU A 462 1.73 -20.64 -6.68
N ALA A 463 1.25 -21.80 -6.19
CA ALA A 463 1.02 -22.01 -4.76
C ALA A 463 2.35 -21.89 -3.98
N GLU A 464 3.41 -22.54 -4.44
CA GLU A 464 4.74 -22.48 -3.84
C GLU A 464 5.28 -21.05 -3.87
N ALA A 465 5.20 -20.36 -5.02
CA ALA A 465 5.64 -18.98 -5.17
C ALA A 465 4.91 -18.02 -4.23
N SER A 466 3.60 -18.22 -4.02
CA SER A 466 2.79 -17.38 -3.14
C SER A 466 2.93 -17.68 -1.66
N GLY A 467 3.52 -18.81 -1.31
CA GLY A 467 3.51 -19.35 0.05
C GLY A 467 2.15 -19.95 0.46
N GLY A 468 1.24 -20.18 -0.48
CA GLY A 468 0.01 -20.95 -0.29
C GLY A 468 0.21 -22.46 -0.42
N GLN A 469 -0.83 -23.19 -0.79
CA GLN A 469 -0.83 -24.65 -0.90
C GLN A 469 -1.55 -25.10 -2.18
N ALA A 470 -1.12 -26.20 -2.80
CA ALA A 470 -1.88 -26.91 -3.81
C ALA A 470 -2.40 -28.22 -3.19
N ILE A 471 -3.66 -28.22 -2.77
CA ILE A 471 -4.29 -29.32 -2.03
C ILE A 471 -5.11 -30.15 -3.00
N GLU A 472 -4.70 -31.38 -3.21
CA GLU A 472 -5.43 -32.36 -4.02
C GLU A 472 -6.48 -33.02 -3.15
N VAL A 473 -7.75 -32.77 -3.43
CA VAL A 473 -8.89 -33.30 -2.69
C VAL A 473 -9.79 -34.14 -3.60
N THR A 474 -10.52 -35.04 -3.00
CA THR A 474 -11.67 -35.71 -3.67
C THR A 474 -12.94 -34.95 -3.30
N LYS A 475 -14.02 -35.14 -4.10
CA LYS A 475 -15.36 -34.61 -3.78
C LYS A 475 -15.78 -34.91 -2.34
N GLY A 476 -15.54 -36.16 -1.87
CA GLY A 476 -15.88 -36.58 -0.49
C GLY A 476 -14.98 -36.01 0.60
N THR A 477 -13.80 -35.47 0.28
CA THR A 477 -12.86 -34.89 1.26
C THR A 477 -12.75 -33.36 1.18
N LEU A 478 -13.46 -32.73 0.24
CA LEU A 478 -13.46 -31.26 0.10
C LEU A 478 -13.97 -30.57 1.37
N SER A 479 -14.94 -31.18 2.07
CA SER A 479 -15.42 -30.69 3.37
C SER A 479 -14.33 -30.61 4.44
N GLN A 480 -13.39 -31.55 4.44
CA GLN A 480 -12.27 -31.57 5.39
C GLN A 480 -11.25 -30.45 5.09
N ALA A 481 -11.19 -29.96 3.85
CA ALA A 481 -10.38 -28.82 3.48
C ALA A 481 -10.89 -27.49 4.08
N THR A 482 -12.18 -27.43 4.47
CA THR A 482 -12.81 -26.25 5.09
C THR A 482 -12.12 -25.84 6.39
N ASP A 483 -11.82 -26.83 7.25
CA ASP A 483 -11.16 -26.60 8.53
C ASP A 483 -9.75 -26.03 8.34
N ILE A 484 -9.12 -26.38 7.22
CA ILE A 484 -7.82 -25.88 6.81
C ILE A 484 -7.94 -24.40 6.42
N ILE A 485 -8.91 -24.06 5.57
CA ILE A 485 -9.17 -22.67 5.14
C ILE A 485 -9.49 -21.79 6.36
N ALA A 486 -10.38 -22.25 7.23
CA ALA A 486 -10.77 -21.53 8.43
C ALA A 486 -9.58 -21.28 9.40
N ALA A 487 -8.62 -22.19 9.42
CA ALA A 487 -7.42 -22.08 10.26
C ALA A 487 -6.35 -21.17 9.66
N ILE A 488 -6.23 -21.12 8.33
CA ILE A 488 -5.24 -20.30 7.60
C ILE A 488 -5.66 -18.82 7.57
N SER A 489 -6.95 -18.55 7.46
CA SER A 489 -7.48 -17.17 7.32
C SER A 489 -7.48 -16.38 8.62
N ARG A 490 -6.31 -16.18 9.23
CA ARG A 490 -6.12 -15.33 10.41
C ARG A 490 -5.02 -14.32 10.16
N SER A 491 -5.29 -13.05 10.41
CA SER A 491 -4.35 -11.92 10.18
C SER A 491 -3.07 -11.99 11.02
N THR A 492 -3.12 -12.63 12.18
CA THR A 492 -1.99 -12.79 13.11
C THR A 492 -1.12 -14.01 12.83
N LEU A 493 -1.39 -14.75 11.75
CA LEU A 493 -0.62 -15.95 11.40
C LEU A 493 0.75 -15.57 10.82
N VAL A 494 1.83 -15.97 11.51
CA VAL A 494 3.20 -15.74 11.08
C VAL A 494 3.86 -17.05 10.63
N ILE A 495 4.81 -16.97 9.70
CA ILE A 495 5.65 -18.11 9.33
C ILE A 495 6.95 -18.04 10.14
N ILE A 496 7.17 -19.09 10.93
CA ILE A 496 8.39 -19.26 11.73
C ILE A 496 9.47 -19.86 10.84
N PHE A 497 9.08 -20.89 10.06
CA PHE A 497 9.99 -21.61 9.19
C PHE A 497 9.25 -22.18 7.98
N GLN A 498 9.90 -22.20 6.81
CA GLN A 498 9.45 -22.99 5.66
C GLN A 498 10.64 -23.53 4.86
N ALA A 499 10.42 -24.70 4.26
CA ALA A 499 11.35 -25.30 3.31
C ALA A 499 10.61 -26.05 2.21
N ILE A 500 11.15 -26.00 1.00
CA ILE A 500 10.67 -26.72 -0.17
C ILE A 500 11.78 -27.60 -0.68
N ARG A 501 11.46 -28.87 -0.98
CA ARG A 501 12.41 -29.80 -1.55
C ARG A 501 11.84 -30.42 -2.82
N ASN A 502 12.41 -30.06 -3.93
CA ASN A 502 12.03 -30.53 -5.25
C ASN A 502 13.28 -30.76 -6.13
N PRO A 503 13.74 -32.05 -6.35
CA PRO A 503 13.18 -33.28 -5.78
C PRO A 503 13.35 -33.37 -4.27
N GLY A 504 12.52 -34.21 -3.62
CA GLY A 504 12.61 -34.42 -2.18
C GLY A 504 13.92 -35.07 -1.77
N LYS A 505 14.38 -34.78 -0.57
CA LYS A 505 15.52 -35.45 0.11
C LYS A 505 15.20 -35.61 1.60
N PRO A 506 15.66 -36.72 2.21
CA PRO A 506 15.61 -36.86 3.66
C PRO A 506 16.40 -35.76 4.37
N GLU A 507 15.79 -35.04 5.31
CA GLU A 507 16.41 -33.91 5.98
C GLU A 507 15.80 -33.66 7.36
N ASN A 508 16.61 -33.13 8.29
CA ASN A 508 16.21 -32.71 9.62
C ASN A 508 16.21 -31.17 9.68
N PHE A 509 15.13 -30.60 10.17
CA PHE A 509 14.96 -29.16 10.36
C PHE A 509 14.83 -28.85 11.85
N PRO A 510 15.87 -28.32 12.51
CA PRO A 510 15.73 -27.73 13.82
C PRO A 510 15.10 -26.34 13.67
N VAL A 511 14.01 -26.05 14.41
CA VAL A 511 13.26 -24.80 14.35
C VAL A 511 13.00 -24.31 15.75
N PHE A 512 13.42 -23.09 16.04
CA PHE A 512 13.18 -22.47 17.34
C PHE A 512 11.84 -21.72 17.34
N VAL A 513 10.96 -22.06 18.27
CA VAL A 513 9.67 -21.41 18.50
C VAL A 513 9.78 -20.51 19.72
N ASP A 514 9.55 -19.21 19.55
CA ASP A 514 9.68 -18.21 20.60
C ASP A 514 8.41 -18.05 21.46
N SER A 515 8.54 -17.35 22.58
CA SER A 515 7.48 -17.20 23.58
C SER A 515 6.28 -16.34 23.12
N SER A 516 6.39 -15.58 22.03
CA SER A 516 5.28 -14.80 21.47
C SER A 516 4.33 -15.66 20.63
N VAL A 517 4.75 -16.87 20.26
CA VAL A 517 4.00 -17.76 19.38
C VAL A 517 2.93 -18.53 20.15
N LYS A 518 1.71 -18.45 19.65
CA LYS A 518 0.56 -19.21 20.14
C LYS A 518 0.01 -20.08 19.01
N ASN A 519 -0.72 -21.15 19.36
CA ASN A 519 -1.43 -22.00 18.39
C ASN A 519 -0.51 -22.50 17.26
N LEU A 520 0.68 -23.03 17.64
CA LEU A 520 1.62 -23.61 16.71
C LEU A 520 0.94 -24.66 15.83
N THR A 521 1.17 -24.57 14.53
CA THR A 521 0.62 -25.50 13.54
C THR A 521 1.69 -25.82 12.50
N ILE A 522 1.79 -27.07 12.11
CA ILE A 522 2.73 -27.52 11.09
C ILE A 522 1.96 -28.02 9.88
N TYR A 523 2.32 -27.52 8.70
CA TYR A 523 1.76 -27.96 7.42
C TYR A 523 2.83 -28.72 6.65
N ILE A 524 2.52 -29.90 6.19
CA ILE A 524 3.40 -30.72 5.35
C ILE A 524 2.59 -31.13 4.12
N THR A 525 3.07 -30.76 2.94
CA THR A 525 2.44 -31.10 1.66
C THR A 525 3.36 -31.96 0.84
N GLY A 526 2.86 -33.06 0.27
CA GLY A 526 3.65 -33.97 -0.56
C GLY A 526 2.96 -35.30 -0.78
N SER A 527 3.46 -36.07 -1.75
CA SER A 527 2.94 -37.40 -2.05
C SER A 527 3.36 -38.42 -0.97
N SER A 528 2.55 -38.55 0.09
CA SER A 528 2.77 -39.49 1.20
C SER A 528 4.11 -39.33 1.93
N PRO A 529 4.46 -38.14 2.43
CA PRO A 529 5.72 -37.93 3.13
C PRO A 529 5.72 -38.69 4.47
N TYR A 530 6.80 -39.41 4.76
CA TYR A 530 7.04 -39.96 6.09
C TYR A 530 7.83 -38.92 6.91
N TYR A 531 7.34 -38.58 8.09
CA TYR A 531 8.02 -37.65 8.98
C TYR A 531 7.84 -38.00 10.45
N ASN A 532 8.76 -37.49 11.27
CA ASN A 532 8.68 -37.52 12.72
C ASN A 532 8.88 -36.11 13.26
N ILE A 533 8.05 -35.68 14.22
CA ILE A 533 8.09 -34.35 14.86
C ILE A 533 8.43 -34.59 16.33
N THR A 534 9.48 -33.91 16.81
CA THR A 534 9.90 -33.94 18.21
C THR A 534 9.79 -32.56 18.82
N SER A 535 9.10 -32.44 19.95
CA SER A 535 8.95 -31.19 20.69
C SER A 535 10.18 -30.86 21.53
N PRO A 536 10.29 -29.62 22.06
CA PRO A 536 11.37 -29.24 22.98
C PRO A 536 11.47 -30.11 24.23
N SER A 537 10.35 -30.66 24.69
CA SER A 537 10.30 -31.60 25.84
C SER A 537 10.66 -33.05 25.49
N GLY A 538 11.03 -33.34 24.23
CA GLY A 538 11.40 -34.68 23.76
C GLY A 538 10.20 -35.58 23.38
N VAL A 539 8.97 -35.08 23.42
CA VAL A 539 7.79 -35.83 22.96
C VAL A 539 7.83 -35.91 21.43
N SER A 540 7.72 -37.11 20.88
CA SER A 540 7.78 -37.38 19.44
C SER A 540 6.51 -38.05 18.93
N GLN A 541 6.14 -37.74 17.67
CA GLN A 541 5.03 -38.38 16.96
C GLN A 541 5.34 -38.55 15.48
N SER A 542 5.08 -39.71 14.94
CA SER A 542 5.30 -40.03 13.53
C SER A 542 4.06 -39.74 12.68
N SER A 543 4.25 -39.60 11.35
CA SER A 543 3.16 -39.34 10.39
C SER A 543 2.16 -40.51 10.25
N THR A 544 2.48 -41.69 10.81
CA THR A 544 1.61 -42.87 10.84
C THR A 544 0.65 -42.86 12.01
N GLU A 545 0.90 -42.08 13.04
CA GLU A 545 0.12 -41.95 14.25
C GLU A 545 -0.73 -40.68 14.19
N LEU A 546 -1.99 -40.81 13.72
CA LEU A 546 -2.87 -39.65 13.47
C LEU A 546 -3.32 -38.97 14.77
N ILE A 547 -3.42 -39.73 15.88
CA ILE A 547 -3.71 -39.21 17.21
C ILE A 547 -2.62 -39.77 18.13
N GLY A 548 -1.79 -38.91 18.65
CA GLY A 548 -0.65 -39.33 19.49
C GLY A 548 -0.38 -38.36 20.63
N SER A 549 0.75 -38.58 21.29
CA SER A 549 1.15 -37.82 22.48
C SER A 549 1.49 -36.35 22.18
N LEU A 550 1.87 -36.03 20.96
CA LEU A 550 2.15 -34.65 20.53
C LEU A 550 0.86 -33.88 20.19
N GLY A 551 -0.11 -34.55 19.54
CA GLY A 551 -1.34 -33.90 19.10
C GLY A 551 -2.08 -34.68 18.02
N ILE A 552 -2.84 -33.93 17.20
CA ILE A 552 -3.66 -34.50 16.15
C ILE A 552 -3.04 -34.19 14.78
N ILE A 553 -2.95 -35.20 13.94
CA ILE A 553 -2.58 -35.07 12.52
C ILE A 553 -3.82 -35.23 11.68
N GLN A 554 -4.27 -34.15 11.05
CA GLN A 554 -5.32 -34.15 10.04
C GLN A 554 -4.69 -34.37 8.67
N LYS A 555 -5.20 -35.36 7.91
CA LYS A 555 -4.70 -35.70 6.59
C LYS A 555 -5.79 -35.52 5.56
N VAL A 556 -5.57 -34.65 4.56
CA VAL A 556 -6.51 -34.41 3.46
C VAL A 556 -5.73 -34.44 2.14
N GLY A 557 -5.95 -35.51 1.36
CA GLY A 557 -5.20 -35.74 0.12
C GLY A 557 -3.68 -35.77 0.34
N ASN A 558 -2.97 -34.85 -0.33
CA ASN A 558 -1.52 -34.68 -0.22
C ASN A 558 -1.09 -33.72 0.91
N PHE A 559 -2.02 -33.21 1.71
CA PHE A 559 -1.81 -32.20 2.74
C PHE A 559 -2.00 -32.78 4.14
N HIS A 560 -1.03 -32.53 5.02
CA HIS A 560 -1.07 -32.88 6.42
C HIS A 560 -1.01 -31.65 7.29
N LYS A 561 -1.96 -31.49 8.21
CA LYS A 561 -1.95 -30.47 9.26
C LYS A 561 -1.69 -31.14 10.59
N VAL A 562 -0.63 -30.72 11.26
CA VAL A 562 -0.27 -31.19 12.61
C VAL A 562 -0.49 -30.06 13.58
N GLN A 563 -1.32 -30.30 14.59
CA GLN A 563 -1.64 -29.33 15.63
C GLN A 563 -1.24 -29.91 16.99
N PRO A 564 -0.12 -29.44 17.57
CA PRO A 564 0.31 -29.87 18.88
C PRO A 564 -0.70 -29.47 19.96
N SER A 565 -0.99 -30.41 20.87
CA SER A 565 -1.85 -30.19 22.06
C SER A 565 -1.07 -29.95 23.33
N ILE A 566 0.28 -29.93 23.28
CA ILE A 566 1.14 -29.71 24.41
C ILE A 566 1.10 -28.22 24.84
N THR A 567 1.19 -27.97 26.14
CA THR A 567 1.11 -26.62 26.72
C THR A 567 2.39 -25.82 26.52
N GLU A 568 3.56 -26.47 26.56
CA GLU A 568 4.87 -25.82 26.34
C GLU A 568 5.30 -25.98 24.89
N GLN A 569 5.11 -24.94 24.11
CA GLN A 569 5.44 -24.90 22.69
C GLN A 569 6.75 -24.15 22.39
N THR A 570 7.27 -23.38 23.36
CA THR A 570 8.50 -22.60 23.24
C THR A 570 9.73 -23.48 23.31
N GLY A 571 10.70 -23.25 22.42
CA GLY A 571 11.96 -23.99 22.38
C GLY A 571 12.29 -24.58 21.03
N GLU A 572 13.29 -25.43 20.96
CA GLU A 572 13.74 -26.06 19.71
C GLU A 572 12.90 -27.29 19.37
N TRP A 573 12.25 -27.23 18.20
CA TRP A 573 11.51 -28.33 17.59
C TRP A 573 12.39 -29.01 16.54
N LEU A 574 12.30 -30.34 16.42
CA LEU A 574 13.00 -31.10 15.38
C LEU A 574 11.98 -31.74 14.44
N PHE A 575 12.02 -31.35 13.17
CA PHE A 575 11.23 -31.92 12.11
C PHE A 575 12.09 -32.81 11.23
N SER A 576 11.93 -34.13 11.33
CA SER A 576 12.67 -35.11 10.54
C SER A 576 11.78 -35.57 9.39
N ILE A 577 12.08 -35.23 8.16
CA ILE A 577 11.32 -35.65 6.98
C ILE A 577 12.12 -36.65 6.17
N ASN A 578 11.55 -37.83 5.92
CA ASN A 578 12.17 -38.90 5.13
C ASN A 578 11.30 -39.11 3.88
N SER A 579 11.54 -38.33 2.85
CA SER A 579 10.86 -38.40 1.55
C SER A 579 11.83 -38.11 0.41
N THR A 580 11.78 -38.93 -0.62
CA THR A 580 12.48 -38.71 -1.90
C THR A 580 11.56 -38.04 -2.94
N GLN A 581 10.25 -37.94 -2.65
CA GLN A 581 9.28 -37.20 -3.45
C GLN A 581 9.25 -35.76 -2.99
N SER A 582 8.92 -34.84 -3.88
CA SER A 582 8.79 -33.40 -3.57
C SER A 582 7.88 -33.15 -2.38
N TYR A 583 8.31 -32.29 -1.48
CA TYR A 583 7.52 -31.88 -0.32
C TYR A 583 7.77 -30.42 0.09
N THR A 584 6.80 -29.85 0.78
CA THR A 584 6.94 -28.58 1.50
C THR A 584 6.63 -28.77 2.97
N ILE A 585 7.41 -28.13 3.83
CA ILE A 585 7.12 -27.98 5.26
C ILE A 585 6.95 -26.53 5.60
N LYS A 586 5.93 -26.18 6.40
CA LYS A 586 5.73 -24.85 6.97
C LYS A 586 5.37 -24.96 8.44
N VAL A 587 6.08 -24.24 9.26
CA VAL A 587 5.82 -24.08 10.69
C VAL A 587 5.26 -22.69 10.90
N VAL A 588 4.02 -22.61 11.35
CA VAL A 588 3.27 -21.37 11.52
C VAL A 588 2.70 -21.25 12.92
N GLY A 589 2.40 -20.05 13.35
CA GLY A 589 1.73 -19.80 14.62
C GLY A 589 1.12 -18.40 14.66
N GLN A 590 0.40 -18.08 15.71
CA GLN A 590 -0.13 -16.74 15.94
C GLN A 590 0.86 -15.94 16.76
N SER A 591 1.22 -14.75 16.29
CA SER A 591 2.13 -13.84 16.99
C SER A 591 1.87 -12.41 16.58
N ASP A 592 1.99 -11.48 17.53
CA ASP A 592 1.98 -10.04 17.23
C ASP A 592 3.33 -9.58 16.64
N VAL A 593 4.39 -10.38 16.78
CA VAL A 593 5.73 -10.06 16.32
C VAL A 593 5.92 -10.58 14.91
N ASP A 594 6.09 -9.67 13.96
CA ASP A 594 6.33 -9.97 12.55
C ASP A 594 7.15 -8.85 11.90
N PHE A 595 7.37 -8.89 10.62
CA PHE A 595 8.03 -7.85 9.85
C PHE A 595 7.36 -7.61 8.48
N LEU A 596 7.57 -6.41 7.97
CA LEU A 596 7.28 -6.01 6.60
C LEU A 596 8.60 -5.67 5.91
N PHE A 597 8.68 -5.82 4.61
CA PHE A 597 9.87 -5.44 3.85
C PHE A 597 9.50 -5.01 2.43
N GLU A 598 10.38 -4.19 1.83
CA GLU A 598 10.33 -3.82 0.41
C GLU A 598 11.74 -3.80 -0.16
N PHE A 599 11.88 -4.22 -1.41
CA PHE A 599 13.10 -3.99 -2.19
C PHE A 599 13.11 -2.55 -2.64
N ILE A 600 14.19 -1.82 -2.37
CA ILE A 600 14.28 -0.40 -2.66
C ILE A 600 15.52 -0.04 -3.46
N GLU A 601 15.41 1.03 -4.23
CA GLU A 601 16.53 1.76 -4.81
C GLU A 601 16.70 3.09 -4.08
N LEU A 602 17.96 3.42 -3.75
CA LEU A 602 18.31 4.67 -3.08
C LEU A 602 18.71 5.72 -4.10
N SER A 603 18.20 6.94 -3.98
CA SER A 603 18.66 8.10 -4.73
C SER A 603 19.63 8.90 -3.91
N GLN A 604 20.69 9.42 -4.56
CA GLN A 604 21.67 10.34 -3.97
C GLN A 604 21.49 11.76 -4.55
N GLY A 605 20.25 12.13 -4.86
CA GLY A 605 19.88 13.47 -5.33
C GLY A 605 20.04 14.55 -4.25
N PRO A 606 19.59 15.77 -4.55
CA PRO A 606 19.59 16.90 -3.57
C PRO A 606 18.76 16.60 -2.33
N HIS A 607 17.70 15.82 -2.51
CA HIS A 607 16.88 15.24 -1.46
C HIS A 607 17.08 13.72 -1.52
N PRO A 608 18.02 13.15 -0.72
CA PRO A 608 18.23 11.71 -0.69
C PRO A 608 16.96 11.00 -0.31
N SER A 609 16.57 10.04 -1.12
CA SER A 609 15.30 9.34 -0.98
C SER A 609 15.38 7.93 -1.51
N TYR A 610 14.26 7.21 -1.53
CA TYR A 610 14.19 5.86 -2.06
C TYR A 610 12.89 5.63 -2.85
N THR A 611 12.96 4.68 -3.76
CA THR A 611 11.77 4.14 -4.42
C THR A 611 11.67 2.64 -4.24
N VAL A 612 10.44 2.13 -4.17
CA VAL A 612 10.20 0.68 -4.12
C VAL A 612 10.31 0.11 -5.52
N LEU A 613 11.06 -0.99 -5.68
CA LEU A 613 11.16 -1.68 -6.94
C LEU A 613 9.79 -2.21 -7.40
N ASN A 614 9.42 -1.91 -8.63
CA ASN A 614 8.20 -2.41 -9.27
C ASN A 614 8.44 -3.70 -10.08
N SER A 615 9.67 -4.23 -10.03
CA SER A 615 10.17 -5.38 -10.78
C SER A 615 10.93 -6.33 -9.87
N ARG A 616 11.36 -7.47 -10.40
CA ARG A 616 12.30 -8.35 -9.72
C ARG A 616 13.67 -7.71 -9.58
N PRO A 617 14.37 -7.97 -8.47
CA PRO A 617 15.73 -7.49 -8.28
C PRO A 617 16.69 -8.13 -9.30
N ALA A 618 17.69 -7.36 -9.70
CA ALA A 618 18.71 -7.84 -10.64
C ALA A 618 19.62 -8.89 -9.99
N ALA A 619 19.81 -10.02 -10.66
CA ALA A 619 20.70 -11.10 -10.22
C ALA A 619 22.15 -10.61 -10.10
N ASN A 620 22.86 -11.08 -9.08
CA ASN A 620 24.25 -10.78 -8.76
C ASN A 620 24.57 -9.31 -8.48
N ASN A 621 23.56 -8.44 -8.38
CA ASN A 621 23.73 -7.06 -7.99
C ASN A 621 23.57 -6.90 -6.46
N ASN A 622 24.11 -5.80 -5.94
CA ASN A 622 23.81 -5.38 -4.58
C ASN A 622 22.36 -4.93 -4.51
N ILE A 623 21.68 -5.22 -3.41
CA ILE A 623 20.30 -4.79 -3.18
C ILE A 623 20.13 -4.29 -1.76
N THR A 624 19.20 -3.35 -1.60
CA THR A 624 18.79 -2.85 -0.30
C THR A 624 17.33 -3.23 -0.04
N LEU A 625 17.06 -3.73 1.15
CA LEU A 625 15.71 -3.91 1.68
C LEU A 625 15.44 -2.85 2.74
N LEU A 626 14.25 -2.30 2.72
CA LEU A 626 13.70 -1.58 3.86
C LEU A 626 12.85 -2.57 4.67
N VAL A 627 13.30 -2.89 5.87
CA VAL A 627 12.63 -3.80 6.80
C VAL A 627 11.95 -2.98 7.89
N THR A 628 10.65 -3.20 8.11
CA THR A 628 9.88 -2.56 9.18
C THR A 628 9.41 -3.63 10.15
N MET A 629 9.79 -3.52 11.42
CA MET A 629 9.31 -4.43 12.47
C MET A 629 7.88 -4.10 12.85
N VAL A 630 7.08 -5.14 13.09
CA VAL A 630 5.68 -5.03 13.54
C VAL A 630 5.56 -5.73 14.89
N GLY A 631 4.82 -5.14 15.82
CA GLY A 631 4.48 -5.77 17.10
C GLY A 631 4.85 -4.95 18.32
N VAL A 632 5.48 -5.59 19.30
CA VAL A 632 5.77 -4.99 20.62
C VAL A 632 6.89 -3.95 20.51
N ASP A 633 6.82 -2.90 21.29
CA ASP A 633 7.92 -1.94 21.46
C ASP A 633 9.20 -2.68 21.89
N ASN A 634 10.35 -2.28 21.30
CA ASN A 634 11.67 -2.87 21.53
C ASN A 634 11.96 -4.22 20.82
N VAL A 635 11.21 -4.60 19.81
CA VAL A 635 11.57 -5.68 18.91
C VAL A 635 12.68 -5.18 17.97
N ARG A 636 13.83 -5.89 17.95
CA ARG A 636 14.97 -5.53 17.09
C ARG A 636 15.44 -6.72 16.29
N PRO A 637 15.63 -6.60 14.96
CA PRO A 637 16.28 -7.62 14.18
C PRO A 637 17.77 -7.65 14.53
N THR A 638 18.33 -8.84 14.65
CA THR A 638 19.77 -9.07 14.81
C THR A 638 20.39 -9.60 13.52
N GLU A 639 19.57 -10.24 12.70
CA GLU A 639 19.99 -10.83 11.43
C GLU A 639 18.81 -10.75 10.45
N VAL A 640 19.10 -10.35 9.21
CA VAL A 640 18.18 -10.45 8.08
C VAL A 640 18.90 -11.17 6.96
N SER A 641 18.27 -12.19 6.42
CA SER A 641 18.89 -13.10 5.43
C SER A 641 17.97 -13.37 4.25
N LEU A 642 18.58 -13.60 3.08
CA LEU A 642 17.92 -14.15 1.90
C LEU A 642 18.19 -15.66 1.88
N ILE A 643 17.13 -16.47 2.02
CA ILE A 643 17.18 -17.91 2.19
C ILE A 643 16.71 -18.58 0.90
N GLN A 644 17.57 -19.38 0.27
CA GLN A 644 17.18 -20.15 -0.92
C GLN A 644 16.19 -21.26 -0.54
N ALA A 645 15.03 -21.27 -1.21
CA ALA A 645 13.96 -22.21 -0.90
C ALA A 645 14.36 -23.68 -1.12
N SER A 646 15.21 -23.95 -2.13
CA SER A 646 15.57 -25.32 -2.57
C SER A 646 16.59 -26.02 -1.68
N ASN A 647 17.49 -25.30 -1.00
CA ASN A 647 18.62 -25.87 -0.25
C ASN A 647 18.85 -25.24 1.12
N SER A 648 18.07 -24.21 1.48
CA SER A 648 18.22 -23.44 2.72
C SER A 648 19.57 -22.72 2.90
N ASN A 649 20.35 -22.53 1.84
CA ASN A 649 21.50 -21.64 1.90
C ASN A 649 21.03 -20.21 2.10
N SER A 650 21.74 -19.43 2.90
CA SER A 650 21.38 -18.06 3.21
C SER A 650 22.53 -17.09 2.94
N VAL A 651 22.16 -15.86 2.59
CA VAL A 651 23.06 -14.71 2.50
C VAL A 651 22.58 -13.68 3.50
N ASN A 652 23.45 -13.24 4.40
CA ASN A 652 23.12 -12.26 5.42
C ASN A 652 23.38 -10.84 4.91
N GLY A 653 22.46 -9.93 5.25
CA GLY A 653 22.59 -8.51 4.97
C GLY A 653 23.23 -7.72 6.10
N THR A 654 23.77 -6.55 5.77
CA THR A 654 24.25 -5.56 6.75
C THR A 654 23.09 -4.66 7.15
N LEU A 655 22.82 -4.54 8.47
CA LEU A 655 21.70 -3.80 9.02
C LEU A 655 22.14 -2.40 9.45
N GLU A 656 21.31 -1.40 9.11
CA GLU A 656 21.42 -0.01 9.57
C GLU A 656 20.03 0.46 10.04
N GLU A 657 19.89 0.91 11.29
CA GLU A 657 18.64 1.46 11.82
C GLU A 657 18.47 2.91 11.35
N VAL A 658 17.43 3.20 10.57
CA VAL A 658 17.16 4.53 10.02
C VAL A 658 16.08 5.28 10.80
N SER A 659 15.13 4.57 11.37
CA SER A 659 14.13 5.11 12.32
C SER A 659 13.68 4.03 13.27
N SER A 660 12.93 4.38 14.30
CA SER A 660 12.45 3.39 15.29
C SER A 660 11.67 2.27 14.62
N GLY A 661 12.22 1.06 14.67
CA GLY A 661 11.65 -0.15 14.07
C GLY A 661 11.81 -0.26 12.55
N GLN A 662 12.57 0.63 11.89
CA GLN A 662 12.88 0.55 10.46
C GLN A 662 14.38 0.43 10.23
N TYR A 663 14.74 -0.49 9.35
CA TYR A 663 16.13 -0.87 9.07
C TYR A 663 16.37 -0.94 7.56
N LEU A 664 17.46 -0.32 7.11
CA LEU A 664 18.04 -0.62 5.80
C LEU A 664 18.91 -1.85 5.93
N VAL A 665 18.72 -2.79 5.01
CA VAL A 665 19.49 -4.03 4.97
C VAL A 665 20.10 -4.18 3.59
N THR A 666 21.43 -4.05 3.53
CA THR A 666 22.18 -4.14 2.28
C THR A 666 22.79 -5.51 2.11
N PHE A 667 22.58 -6.13 0.94
CA PHE A 667 23.15 -7.41 0.55
C PHE A 667 24.17 -7.19 -0.56
N ASN A 668 25.34 -7.79 -0.39
CA ASN A 668 26.40 -7.82 -1.40
C ASN A 668 26.20 -9.04 -2.31
N GLY A 669 25.32 -8.87 -3.31
CA GLY A 669 24.92 -9.94 -4.22
C GLY A 669 23.70 -10.72 -3.72
N ILE A 670 22.79 -11.03 -4.65
CA ILE A 670 21.60 -11.82 -4.39
C ILE A 670 21.82 -13.24 -4.91
N PRO A 671 21.40 -14.28 -4.16
CA PRO A 671 21.49 -15.66 -4.67
C PRO A 671 20.63 -15.80 -5.93
N ALA A 672 21.18 -16.52 -6.92
CA ALA A 672 20.42 -16.85 -8.12
C ALA A 672 19.26 -17.82 -7.77
N GLY A 673 18.11 -17.66 -8.44
CA GLY A 673 16.95 -18.51 -8.24
C GLY A 673 15.94 -17.94 -7.24
N GLU A 674 15.17 -18.84 -6.64
CA GLU A 674 14.08 -18.48 -5.73
C GLU A 674 14.57 -18.38 -4.29
N PHE A 675 14.14 -17.34 -3.59
CA PHE A 675 14.50 -17.10 -2.20
C PHE A 675 13.36 -16.48 -1.39
N THR A 676 13.43 -16.63 -0.08
CA THR A 676 12.57 -15.97 0.90
C THR A 676 13.39 -15.03 1.76
N VAL A 677 12.75 -14.07 2.41
CA VAL A 677 13.41 -13.20 3.39
C VAL A 677 13.17 -13.76 4.78
N GLY A 678 14.26 -13.97 5.53
CA GLY A 678 14.23 -14.39 6.93
C GLY A 678 14.71 -13.28 7.85
N VAL A 679 14.09 -13.16 9.01
CA VAL A 679 14.48 -12.25 10.08
C VAL A 679 14.62 -13.02 11.38
N VAL A 680 15.78 -12.88 12.02
CA VAL A 680 16.05 -13.31 13.40
C VAL A 680 16.24 -12.06 14.24
N GLY A 681 15.66 -12.04 15.44
CA GLY A 681 15.75 -10.87 16.30
C GLY A 681 15.48 -11.15 17.76
N GLN A 682 15.38 -10.10 18.56
CA GLN A 682 15.17 -10.18 20.00
C GLN A 682 13.89 -9.45 20.41
N LEU A 683 13.13 -10.05 21.34
CA LEU A 683 11.87 -9.53 21.88
C LEU A 683 12.07 -8.51 23.02
N SER A 684 13.26 -8.41 23.59
CA SER A 684 13.61 -7.48 24.67
C SER A 684 15.13 -7.23 24.71
N SER A 685 15.54 -6.23 25.48
CA SER A 685 16.96 -5.87 25.68
C SER A 685 17.78 -6.95 26.44
N THR A 686 17.17 -7.98 26.99
CA THR A 686 17.85 -9.06 27.71
C THR A 686 18.17 -10.22 26.77
N ARG A 687 19.45 -10.58 26.70
CA ARG A 687 19.98 -11.69 25.87
C ARG A 687 19.69 -13.07 26.51
N SER A 688 18.43 -13.44 26.66
CA SER A 688 18.07 -14.81 27.03
C SER A 688 17.60 -15.56 25.77
N LEU A 689 17.89 -16.87 25.69
CA LEU A 689 17.46 -17.72 24.56
C LEU A 689 15.95 -17.70 24.34
N GLY A 690 15.15 -17.51 25.40
CA GLY A 690 13.68 -17.40 25.29
C GLY A 690 13.15 -16.11 24.64
N ASN A 691 14.02 -15.11 24.43
CA ASN A 691 13.67 -13.82 23.85
C ASN A 691 14.08 -13.68 22.37
N THR A 692 14.66 -14.69 21.76
CA THR A 692 15.01 -14.71 20.34
C THR A 692 13.79 -15.18 19.53
N PHE A 693 13.44 -14.47 18.46
CA PHE A 693 12.41 -14.88 17.52
C PHE A 693 12.98 -15.13 16.13
N GLN A 694 12.28 -15.93 15.35
CA GLN A 694 12.56 -16.19 13.95
C GLN A 694 11.28 -16.03 13.14
N ARG A 695 11.35 -15.30 12.02
CA ARG A 695 10.22 -15.13 11.06
C ARG A 695 10.74 -15.25 9.64
N GLN A 696 9.87 -15.70 8.74
CA GLN A 696 10.19 -15.90 7.34
C GLN A 696 9.03 -15.44 6.46
N THR A 697 9.31 -14.90 5.28
CA THR A 697 8.24 -14.49 4.35
C THR A 697 7.53 -15.70 3.76
N PRO A 698 6.21 -15.65 3.55
CA PRO A 698 5.50 -16.71 2.82
C PRO A 698 5.89 -16.76 1.35
N THR A 699 5.95 -15.60 0.70
CA THR A 699 6.18 -15.44 -0.74
C THR A 699 7.64 -15.69 -1.08
N GLN A 700 7.87 -16.43 -2.16
CA GLN A 700 9.18 -16.58 -2.78
C GLN A 700 9.37 -15.51 -3.85
N PHE A 701 10.58 -14.96 -3.89
CA PHE A 701 11.01 -13.97 -4.86
C PHE A 701 12.04 -14.57 -5.79
N GLN A 702 12.07 -14.10 -7.03
CA GLN A 702 13.08 -14.47 -8.03
C GLN A 702 13.97 -13.29 -8.35
N THR A 703 15.24 -13.56 -8.65
CA THR A 703 16.10 -12.59 -9.32
C THR A 703 16.02 -12.77 -10.84
N SER A 704 16.36 -11.72 -11.57
CA SER A 704 16.41 -11.77 -13.03
C SER A 704 17.65 -11.05 -13.55
N THR A 705 18.20 -11.53 -14.66
CA THR A 705 19.24 -10.84 -15.44
C THR A 705 18.63 -9.76 -16.35
N VAL A 706 17.32 -9.76 -16.49
CA VAL A 706 16.54 -8.76 -17.21
C VAL A 706 16.03 -7.72 -16.24
N THR A 707 16.14 -6.44 -16.57
CA THR A 707 15.60 -5.33 -15.77
C THR A 707 14.59 -4.56 -16.60
N ILE A 708 13.44 -4.26 -16.04
CA ILE A 708 12.44 -3.36 -16.63
C ILE A 708 12.31 -2.13 -15.72
N MET A 709 12.56 -0.97 -16.30
CA MET A 709 12.36 0.31 -15.64
C MET A 709 11.21 1.05 -16.31
N THR A 710 10.31 1.61 -15.51
CA THR A 710 9.18 2.42 -15.99
C THR A 710 9.26 3.81 -15.37
N GLN A 711 8.87 4.81 -16.15
CA GLN A 711 8.71 6.15 -15.59
C GLN A 711 7.42 6.21 -14.73
N PRO A 712 7.39 7.12 -13.75
CA PRO A 712 6.19 7.35 -12.96
C PRO A 712 5.01 7.74 -13.84
N VAL A 713 3.87 7.14 -13.54
CA VAL A 713 2.63 7.38 -14.26
C VAL A 713 1.76 8.35 -13.46
N GLY A 714 1.19 9.33 -14.16
CA GLY A 714 0.13 10.17 -13.63
C GLY A 714 -1.24 9.47 -13.64
N THR A 715 -2.28 10.27 -13.60
CA THR A 715 -3.66 9.82 -13.82
C THR A 715 -3.95 9.69 -15.32
N ALA A 716 -4.87 8.80 -15.65
CA ALA A 716 -5.43 8.67 -16.98
C ALA A 716 -6.82 9.33 -17.04
N GLU A 717 -7.20 9.88 -18.20
CA GLU A 717 -8.52 10.49 -18.39
C GLU A 717 -9.38 9.59 -19.29
N PRO A 718 -10.70 9.48 -19.00
CA PRO A 718 -11.64 8.80 -19.89
C PRO A 718 -11.57 9.33 -21.32
N GLY A 719 -11.55 8.44 -22.29
CA GLY A 719 -11.49 8.79 -23.73
C GLY A 719 -10.12 9.23 -24.24
N LYS A 720 -9.08 9.25 -23.40
CA LYS A 720 -7.72 9.65 -23.80
C LYS A 720 -6.76 8.47 -23.85
N GLN A 721 -5.66 8.69 -24.55
CA GLN A 721 -4.54 7.78 -24.60
C GLN A 721 -3.46 8.21 -23.61
N LEU A 722 -2.93 7.25 -22.85
CA LEU A 722 -1.80 7.41 -21.96
C LEU A 722 -0.59 6.70 -22.57
N ILE A 723 0.50 7.43 -22.78
CA ILE A 723 1.76 6.88 -23.30
C ILE A 723 2.69 6.59 -22.13
N LEU A 724 3.14 5.35 -22.02
CA LEU A 724 3.95 4.81 -20.96
C LEU A 724 5.31 4.37 -21.50
N PRO A 725 6.36 5.16 -21.33
CA PRO A 725 7.70 4.73 -21.71
C PRO A 725 8.24 3.72 -20.69
N PHE A 726 8.98 2.73 -21.20
CA PHE A 726 9.73 1.78 -20.40
C PHE A 726 11.09 1.48 -21.03
N THR A 727 12.02 0.96 -20.24
CA THR A 727 13.35 0.57 -20.67
C THR A 727 13.58 -0.89 -20.29
N VAL A 728 14.04 -1.70 -21.23
CA VAL A 728 14.50 -3.07 -20.97
C VAL A 728 16.02 -3.07 -21.01
N ALA A 729 16.65 -3.59 -19.98
CA ALA A 729 18.10 -3.79 -19.91
C ALA A 729 18.40 -5.26 -19.56
N THR A 730 19.57 -5.75 -19.92
CA THR A 730 20.00 -7.10 -19.53
C THR A 730 21.50 -7.17 -19.21
N ASN A 731 21.82 -7.83 -18.10
CA ASN A 731 23.18 -8.24 -17.76
C ASN A 731 23.49 -9.67 -18.24
N GLY A 732 22.50 -10.34 -18.83
CA GLY A 732 22.61 -11.69 -19.40
C GLY A 732 22.91 -11.69 -20.90
N SER A 733 22.50 -12.75 -21.58
CA SER A 733 22.62 -12.86 -23.04
C SER A 733 21.72 -11.85 -23.74
N GLY A 734 22.27 -11.05 -24.66
CA GLY A 734 21.50 -10.19 -25.53
C GLY A 734 20.69 -10.98 -26.55
N GLY A 735 19.80 -10.28 -27.26
CA GLY A 735 18.98 -10.86 -28.32
C GLY A 735 17.64 -10.15 -28.50
N ASN A 736 16.69 -10.85 -29.10
CA ASN A 736 15.34 -10.33 -29.28
C ASN A 736 14.44 -10.76 -28.12
N PHE A 737 14.05 -9.80 -27.29
CA PHE A 737 13.20 -9.99 -26.11
C PHE A 737 11.73 -9.91 -26.52
N THR A 738 10.92 -10.84 -26.05
CA THR A 738 9.46 -10.80 -26.21
C THR A 738 8.85 -9.88 -25.16
N ILE A 739 8.03 -8.95 -25.62
CA ILE A 739 7.28 -8.03 -24.74
C ILE A 739 5.82 -8.45 -24.71
N SER A 740 5.26 -8.58 -23.53
CA SER A 740 3.82 -8.75 -23.31
C SER A 740 3.30 -7.69 -22.35
N VAL A 741 2.08 -7.23 -22.62
CA VAL A 741 1.41 -6.21 -21.81
C VAL A 741 -0.02 -6.65 -21.54
N ASN A 742 -0.37 -6.68 -20.25
CA ASN A 742 -1.72 -7.04 -19.79
C ASN A 742 -2.27 -5.99 -18.83
N ASN A 743 -3.57 -5.76 -18.84
CA ASN A 743 -4.23 -4.95 -17.82
C ASN A 743 -5.55 -5.62 -17.37
N ASP A 744 -5.92 -5.38 -16.11
CA ASP A 744 -7.07 -6.02 -15.45
C ASP A 744 -8.44 -5.47 -15.90
N GLN A 745 -8.45 -4.33 -16.59
CA GLN A 745 -9.67 -3.72 -17.12
C GLN A 745 -9.93 -4.06 -18.58
N ASN A 746 -9.05 -4.84 -19.23
CA ASN A 746 -9.08 -5.15 -20.66
C ASN A 746 -9.16 -3.92 -21.57
N PHE A 747 -8.55 -2.80 -21.16
CA PHE A 747 -8.42 -1.61 -21.99
C PHE A 747 -7.46 -1.88 -23.16
N ASP A 748 -7.74 -1.26 -24.31
CA ASP A 748 -6.90 -1.40 -25.51
C ASP A 748 -5.46 -0.93 -25.25
N THR A 749 -4.49 -1.78 -25.54
CA THR A 749 -3.06 -1.49 -25.39
C THR A 749 -2.33 -1.70 -26.72
N ARG A 750 -1.44 -0.76 -27.08
CA ARG A 750 -0.58 -0.86 -28.25
C ARG A 750 0.88 -0.77 -27.84
N TYR A 751 1.66 -1.72 -28.28
CA TYR A 751 3.09 -1.83 -27.97
C TYR A 751 3.82 -2.68 -29.01
N ASN A 752 5.15 -2.60 -29.05
CA ASN A 752 5.97 -3.51 -29.83
C ASN A 752 6.12 -4.84 -29.08
N THR A 753 5.74 -5.94 -29.72
CA THR A 753 5.79 -7.29 -29.14
C THR A 753 7.21 -7.84 -29.00
N SER A 754 8.21 -7.16 -29.56
CA SER A 754 9.61 -7.54 -29.42
C SER A 754 10.55 -6.34 -29.45
N ILE A 755 11.63 -6.42 -28.67
CA ILE A 755 12.69 -5.40 -28.57
C ILE A 755 14.03 -6.10 -28.56
N THR A 756 14.97 -5.62 -29.41
CA THR A 756 16.34 -6.13 -29.41
C THR A 756 17.19 -5.38 -28.40
N VAL A 757 17.83 -6.13 -27.48
CA VAL A 757 18.72 -5.59 -26.43
C VAL A 757 20.05 -6.34 -26.54
N ASN A 758 21.16 -5.63 -26.60
CA ASN A 758 22.49 -6.27 -26.58
C ASN A 758 22.87 -6.65 -25.13
N SER A 759 23.77 -7.62 -24.96
CA SER A 759 24.31 -7.98 -23.64
C SER A 759 24.98 -6.77 -22.97
N GLY A 760 24.58 -6.45 -21.75
CA GLY A 760 25.09 -5.30 -20.99
C GLY A 760 24.50 -3.94 -21.41
N ASP A 761 23.49 -3.91 -22.28
CA ASP A 761 22.91 -2.70 -22.84
C ASP A 761 21.43 -2.55 -22.47
N SER A 762 20.81 -1.46 -22.90
CA SER A 762 19.39 -1.16 -22.66
C SER A 762 18.71 -0.60 -23.91
N THR A 763 17.42 -0.87 -24.07
CA THR A 763 16.59 -0.37 -25.16
C THR A 763 15.25 0.13 -24.63
N ASN A 764 14.77 1.26 -25.18
CA ASN A 764 13.52 1.87 -24.79
C ASN A 764 12.34 1.32 -25.61
N GLY A 765 11.20 1.18 -24.95
CA GLY A 765 9.91 0.84 -25.52
C GLY A 765 8.82 1.78 -25.03
N THR A 766 7.64 1.67 -25.63
CA THR A 766 6.45 2.42 -25.22
C THR A 766 5.23 1.53 -25.25
N VAL A 767 4.34 1.72 -24.27
CA VAL A 767 2.98 1.19 -24.25
C VAL A 767 2.01 2.36 -24.36
N THR A 768 1.05 2.27 -25.25
CA THR A 768 -0.08 3.22 -25.32
C THR A 768 -1.31 2.53 -24.78
N LEU A 769 -1.84 3.01 -23.67
CA LEU A 769 -3.08 2.57 -23.05
C LEU A 769 -4.21 3.49 -23.49
N THR A 770 -5.28 2.96 -24.06
CA THR A 770 -6.48 3.74 -24.46
C THR A 770 -7.57 3.54 -23.43
N VAL A 771 -7.93 4.61 -22.73
CA VAL A 771 -8.99 4.57 -21.72
C VAL A 771 -10.35 4.77 -22.39
N PRO A 772 -11.33 3.86 -22.20
CA PRO A 772 -12.67 4.05 -22.76
C PRO A 772 -13.38 5.30 -22.22
N ASN A 773 -14.21 5.96 -23.04
CA ASN A 773 -15.04 7.08 -22.61
C ASN A 773 -15.99 6.71 -21.47
N THR A 774 -16.34 5.43 -21.34
CA THR A 774 -17.26 4.90 -20.32
C THR A 774 -16.58 4.61 -18.99
N ALA A 775 -15.26 4.73 -18.91
CA ALA A 775 -14.52 4.52 -17.67
C ALA A 775 -14.86 5.60 -16.65
N SER A 776 -15.24 5.18 -15.43
CA SER A 776 -15.63 6.13 -14.38
C SER A 776 -14.43 6.61 -13.57
N SER A 777 -14.52 7.83 -13.01
CA SER A 777 -13.52 8.31 -12.05
C SER A 777 -13.35 7.34 -10.87
N GLY A 778 -12.10 7.13 -10.45
CA GLY A 778 -11.73 6.18 -9.42
C GLY A 778 -11.53 4.75 -9.92
N THR A 779 -11.73 4.47 -11.24
CA THR A 779 -11.35 3.17 -11.81
C THR A 779 -9.83 2.99 -11.67
N ASP A 780 -9.42 1.88 -11.07
CA ASP A 780 -8.01 1.49 -10.91
C ASP A 780 -7.64 0.50 -12.01
N VAL A 781 -6.59 0.81 -12.76
CA VAL A 781 -6.06 -0.04 -13.82
C VAL A 781 -4.71 -0.57 -13.39
N THR A 782 -4.59 -1.88 -13.23
CA THR A 782 -3.30 -2.54 -13.00
C THR A 782 -2.73 -3.00 -14.33
N LEU A 783 -1.66 -2.37 -14.77
CA LEU A 783 -0.95 -2.69 -16.01
C LEU A 783 0.34 -3.45 -15.68
N THR A 784 0.55 -4.60 -16.29
CA THR A 784 1.78 -5.40 -16.21
C THR A 784 2.50 -5.38 -17.54
N ILE A 785 3.75 -4.92 -17.57
CA ILE A 785 4.66 -5.01 -18.70
C ILE A 785 5.67 -6.11 -18.38
N GLN A 786 5.81 -7.10 -19.25
CA GLN A 786 6.77 -8.19 -19.11
C GLN A 786 7.74 -8.20 -20.26
N ALA A 787 9.01 -8.47 -19.96
CA ALA A 787 10.04 -8.78 -20.96
C ALA A 787 10.61 -10.16 -20.69
N GLU A 788 10.60 -11.00 -21.72
CA GLU A 788 11.13 -12.37 -21.69
C GLU A 788 12.34 -12.46 -22.61
N ALA A 789 13.44 -12.99 -22.07
CA ALA A 789 14.69 -13.18 -22.80
C ALA A 789 14.56 -14.26 -23.88
N PRO A 790 15.42 -14.27 -24.89
CA PRO A 790 15.39 -15.26 -25.97
C PRO A 790 15.34 -16.71 -25.46
N GLY A 791 14.40 -17.47 -25.99
CA GLY A 791 14.19 -18.89 -25.62
C GLY A 791 13.55 -19.11 -24.24
N GLY A 792 12.96 -18.09 -23.63
CA GLY A 792 12.31 -18.22 -22.31
C GLY A 792 13.28 -18.44 -21.16
N SER A 793 14.56 -18.10 -21.36
CA SER A 793 15.62 -18.39 -20.37
C SER A 793 15.50 -17.57 -19.08
N ASP A 794 14.92 -16.37 -19.15
CA ASP A 794 14.72 -15.47 -18.03
C ASP A 794 13.59 -14.46 -18.35
N SER A 795 12.97 -13.91 -17.36
CA SER A 795 11.93 -12.89 -17.54
C SER A 795 11.85 -11.93 -16.36
N ASN A 796 11.49 -10.69 -16.62
CA ASN A 796 11.15 -9.71 -15.60
C ASN A 796 9.90 -8.92 -15.99
N TYR A 797 9.36 -8.17 -15.06
CA TYR A 797 8.12 -7.44 -15.20
C TYR A 797 8.19 -6.05 -14.53
N ALA A 798 7.26 -5.17 -14.91
CA ALA A 798 6.93 -3.97 -14.15
C ALA A 798 5.40 -3.91 -13.98
N VAL A 799 4.94 -3.69 -12.76
CA VAL A 799 3.52 -3.54 -12.42
C VAL A 799 3.24 -2.08 -12.09
N LEU A 800 2.34 -1.47 -12.84
CA LEU A 800 1.92 -0.07 -12.68
C LEU A 800 0.45 -0.01 -12.26
N ARG A 801 0.12 0.90 -11.33
CA ARG A 801 -1.26 1.26 -11.01
C ARG A 801 -1.57 2.64 -11.55
N ILE A 802 -2.69 2.76 -12.23
CA ILE A 802 -3.11 3.96 -12.97
C ILE A 802 -4.53 4.28 -12.55
N ALA A 803 -4.73 5.42 -11.89
CA ALA A 803 -6.07 5.90 -11.58
C ALA A 803 -6.69 6.59 -12.80
N VAL A 804 -7.89 6.20 -13.18
CA VAL A 804 -8.69 6.91 -14.18
C VAL A 804 -9.47 8.01 -13.47
N ILE A 805 -9.25 9.27 -13.84
CA ILE A 805 -9.91 10.44 -13.24
C ILE A 805 -10.44 11.34 -14.35
N ALA A 806 -11.75 11.54 -14.37
CA ALA A 806 -12.35 12.56 -15.20
C ALA A 806 -12.00 13.97 -14.66
N PRO A 807 -11.88 14.97 -15.53
CA PRO A 807 -11.67 16.33 -15.06
C PRO A 807 -12.75 16.74 -14.05
N VAL A 808 -12.35 17.19 -12.87
CA VAL A 808 -13.26 17.70 -11.86
C VAL A 808 -13.83 19.04 -12.35
N THR A 809 -15.13 19.16 -12.35
CA THR A 809 -15.85 20.34 -12.87
C THR A 809 -16.45 21.19 -11.76
N ASP A 810 -16.64 20.62 -10.56
CA ASP A 810 -17.16 21.30 -9.41
C ASP A 810 -16.13 21.28 -8.26
N PHE A 811 -15.76 22.47 -7.80
CA PHE A 811 -14.82 22.69 -6.70
C PHE A 811 -15.48 23.45 -5.54
N THR A 812 -16.79 23.70 -5.64
CA THR A 812 -17.51 24.50 -4.66
C THR A 812 -18.15 23.59 -3.62
N PRO A 813 -17.85 23.80 -2.31
CA PRO A 813 -18.47 22.99 -1.28
C PRO A 813 -19.94 23.33 -1.12
N PRO A 814 -20.78 22.42 -0.61
CA PRO A 814 -22.16 22.68 -0.27
C PRO A 814 -22.31 23.86 0.69
N VAL A 815 -23.44 24.53 0.62
CA VAL A 815 -23.77 25.63 1.52
C VAL A 815 -24.76 25.15 2.56
N CYS A 816 -24.39 25.29 3.83
CA CYS A 816 -25.23 24.95 4.96
C CYS A 816 -25.81 26.21 5.58
N GLU A 817 -27.12 26.26 5.73
CA GLU A 817 -27.83 27.31 6.44
C GLU A 817 -28.53 26.70 7.66
N ALA A 818 -28.10 27.07 8.87
CA ALA A 818 -28.78 26.65 10.09
C ALA A 818 -30.13 27.36 10.18
N VAL A 819 -31.21 26.59 10.23
CA VAL A 819 -32.58 27.12 10.28
C VAL A 819 -32.98 27.34 11.72
N ASN A 820 -32.71 26.39 12.60
CA ASN A 820 -33.09 26.48 14.01
C ASN A 820 -32.20 25.62 14.92
N LEU A 821 -31.85 26.17 16.06
CA LEU A 821 -31.21 25.47 17.16
C LEU A 821 -32.11 25.59 18.39
N ASN A 822 -32.70 24.49 18.82
CA ASN A 822 -33.48 24.42 20.05
C ASN A 822 -32.70 23.62 21.12
N ALA A 823 -32.05 24.34 22.01
CA ALA A 823 -31.19 23.80 23.05
C ALA A 823 -31.72 24.10 24.45
N ASN A 824 -33.01 23.81 24.72
CA ASN A 824 -33.56 23.97 26.06
C ASN A 824 -33.10 22.85 27.00
N CYS A 825 -31.87 22.97 27.48
CA CYS A 825 -31.20 22.01 28.33
C CYS A 825 -31.30 22.38 29.83
N SER A 826 -32.47 22.79 30.27
CA SER A 826 -32.74 23.09 31.70
C SER A 826 -33.10 21.82 32.48
N GLY A 827 -32.38 21.55 33.58
CA GLY A 827 -32.68 20.42 34.48
C GLY A 827 -31.75 19.20 34.31
N ASN A 828 -32.32 18.01 34.42
CA ASN A 828 -31.53 16.78 34.27
C ASN A 828 -31.18 16.52 32.77
N CYS A 829 -29.94 16.62 32.41
CA CYS A 829 -29.48 16.47 31.02
C CYS A 829 -29.82 15.11 30.40
N ASN A 830 -30.00 14.06 31.21
CA ASN A 830 -30.40 12.73 30.73
C ASN A 830 -31.86 12.67 30.24
N LEU A 831 -32.73 13.62 30.72
CA LEU A 831 -34.12 13.66 30.37
C LEU A 831 -34.45 14.73 29.31
N SER A 832 -33.48 15.55 28.97
CA SER A 832 -33.64 16.66 28.02
C SER A 832 -32.86 16.37 26.72
N THR A 833 -33.47 16.75 25.60
CA THR A 833 -32.87 16.65 24.29
C THR A 833 -32.80 18.01 23.61
N TRP A 834 -31.76 18.22 22.81
CA TRP A 834 -31.63 19.39 21.96
C TRP A 834 -31.71 19.00 20.49
N TYR A 835 -32.10 19.96 19.63
CA TYR A 835 -32.33 19.74 18.23
C TYR A 835 -31.66 20.84 17.40
N LEU A 836 -31.00 20.41 16.29
CA LEU A 836 -30.52 21.30 15.25
C LEU A 836 -31.27 21.00 13.95
N THR A 837 -31.74 22.01 13.27
CA THR A 837 -32.25 21.90 11.89
C THR A 837 -31.42 22.78 10.98
N ALA A 838 -31.03 22.26 9.82
CA ALA A 838 -30.29 22.99 8.81
C ALA A 838 -30.78 22.63 7.40
N ASN A 839 -30.66 23.57 6.48
CA ASN A 839 -30.85 23.35 5.05
C ASN A 839 -29.49 23.32 4.36
N VAL A 840 -29.26 22.31 3.53
CA VAL A 840 -28.03 22.14 2.77
C VAL A 840 -28.36 22.19 1.29
N THR A 841 -27.65 23.05 0.57
CA THR A 841 -27.79 23.21 -0.88
C THR A 841 -26.41 23.20 -1.52
N ASP A 842 -26.33 22.73 -2.74
CA ASP A 842 -25.14 22.83 -3.55
C ASP A 842 -25.33 23.75 -4.76
N ARG A 843 -26.25 24.67 -4.67
CA ARG A 843 -26.53 25.70 -5.68
C ARG A 843 -26.47 25.14 -7.11
N SER A 844 -25.42 25.51 -7.89
CA SER A 844 -25.19 25.08 -9.26
C SER A 844 -24.11 23.95 -9.35
N GLY A 845 -23.72 23.36 -8.23
CA GLY A 845 -22.71 22.34 -8.16
C GLY A 845 -23.21 20.94 -8.48
N SER A 846 -22.44 19.95 -8.09
CA SER A 846 -22.66 18.52 -8.38
C SER A 846 -23.80 17.88 -7.58
N GLY A 847 -24.35 18.62 -6.61
CA GLY A 847 -25.43 18.21 -5.72
C GLY A 847 -24.96 17.61 -4.40
N VAL A 848 -25.78 17.78 -3.34
CA VAL A 848 -25.46 17.23 -2.01
C VAL A 848 -25.56 15.71 -2.06
N GLU A 849 -24.43 15.01 -1.84
CA GLU A 849 -24.37 13.55 -1.80
C GLU A 849 -24.76 13.02 -0.41
N ASN A 850 -24.24 13.67 0.63
CA ASN A 850 -24.43 13.17 1.99
C ASN A 850 -24.23 14.28 3.04
N VAL A 851 -24.86 14.08 4.21
CA VAL A 851 -24.57 14.84 5.43
C VAL A 851 -24.15 13.88 6.52
N ARG A 852 -23.07 14.18 7.24
CA ARG A 852 -22.43 13.27 8.19
C ARG A 852 -22.17 13.94 9.54
N VAL A 853 -22.27 13.14 10.60
CA VAL A 853 -21.77 13.49 11.92
C VAL A 853 -20.32 13.02 12.01
N LEU A 854 -19.35 13.92 12.05
CA LEU A 854 -17.94 13.60 12.29
C LEU A 854 -17.66 13.41 13.79
N TYR A 855 -18.35 14.18 14.62
CA TYR A 855 -18.26 14.06 16.07
C TYR A 855 -19.63 14.32 16.70
N GLY A 856 -20.06 13.46 17.60
CA GLY A 856 -21.37 13.51 18.28
C GLY A 856 -21.99 12.11 18.39
N ASN A 857 -22.96 11.97 19.29
CA ASN A 857 -23.64 10.70 19.57
C ASN A 857 -25.17 10.77 19.39
N GLY A 858 -25.67 11.81 18.73
CA GLY A 858 -27.09 12.00 18.46
C GLY A 858 -27.56 11.32 17.18
N ASN A 859 -28.86 11.43 16.93
CA ASN A 859 -29.52 10.89 15.77
C ASN A 859 -29.60 11.95 14.64
N LEU A 860 -29.15 11.58 13.46
CA LEU A 860 -29.23 12.40 12.24
C LEU A 860 -30.33 11.86 11.33
N SER A 861 -31.16 12.74 10.83
CA SER A 861 -32.16 12.47 9.78
C SER A 861 -32.04 13.50 8.68
N THR A 862 -32.05 13.06 7.43
CA THR A 862 -31.95 13.90 6.24
C THR A 862 -33.11 13.62 5.29
N THR A 863 -33.67 14.68 4.65
CA THR A 863 -34.70 14.56 3.64
C THR A 863 -34.43 15.59 2.54
N THR A 864 -34.34 15.15 1.30
CA THR A 864 -34.13 16.04 0.16
C THR A 864 -35.49 16.42 -0.46
N VAL A 865 -35.72 17.70 -0.62
CA VAL A 865 -36.92 18.28 -1.22
C VAL A 865 -36.53 19.26 -2.32
N LEU A 866 -37.41 19.41 -3.31
CA LEU A 866 -37.24 20.41 -4.33
C LEU A 866 -37.88 21.73 -3.83
N ASN A 867 -37.12 22.82 -3.86
CA ASN A 867 -37.70 24.12 -3.48
C ASN A 867 -38.47 24.75 -4.66
N ASP A 868 -39.15 25.89 -4.40
CA ASP A 868 -39.96 26.59 -5.39
C ASP A 868 -39.14 27.08 -6.61
N THR A 869 -37.83 27.15 -6.50
CA THR A 869 -36.93 27.56 -7.59
C THR A 869 -36.35 26.36 -8.35
N GLY A 870 -36.76 25.12 -8.03
CA GLY A 870 -36.28 23.90 -8.69
C GLY A 870 -34.90 23.42 -8.22
N VAL A 871 -34.40 23.91 -7.08
CA VAL A 871 -33.14 23.50 -6.49
C VAL A 871 -33.40 22.44 -5.42
N ASN A 872 -32.60 21.37 -5.42
CA ASN A 872 -32.62 20.36 -4.37
C ASN A 872 -32.10 20.95 -3.07
N VAL A 873 -32.90 20.87 -2.01
CA VAL A 873 -32.54 21.26 -0.65
C VAL A 873 -32.53 20.01 0.23
N THR A 874 -31.44 19.69 0.85
CA THR A 874 -31.37 18.64 1.84
C THR A 874 -31.65 19.23 3.23
N MET A 875 -32.80 18.90 3.76
CA MET A 875 -33.21 19.27 5.12
C MET A 875 -32.56 18.30 6.09
N VAL A 876 -31.91 18.82 7.11
CA VAL A 876 -31.17 18.09 8.11
C VAL A 876 -31.79 18.32 9.47
N ILE A 877 -32.04 17.24 10.21
CA ILE A 877 -32.48 17.25 11.61
C ILE A 877 -31.52 16.41 12.41
N TYR A 878 -30.86 17.01 13.38
CA TYR A 878 -30.03 16.32 14.34
C TYR A 878 -30.60 16.47 15.75
N SER A 879 -30.58 15.38 16.52
CA SER A 879 -31.06 15.41 17.91
C SER A 879 -30.11 14.64 18.83
N SER A 880 -29.81 15.18 19.99
CA SER A 880 -28.97 14.54 20.99
C SER A 880 -29.42 14.86 22.40
N SER A 881 -28.96 14.05 23.37
CA SER A 881 -29.14 14.33 24.79
C SER A 881 -28.42 15.62 25.19
N CYS A 882 -29.00 16.38 26.09
CA CYS A 882 -28.34 17.56 26.65
C CYS A 882 -27.08 17.26 27.46
N CYS A 883 -26.82 15.99 27.82
CA CYS A 883 -25.56 15.56 28.41
C CYS A 883 -24.42 15.50 27.37
N SER A 884 -24.74 15.57 26.07
CA SER A 884 -23.79 15.57 24.98
C SER A 884 -24.05 16.79 24.11
N SER A 885 -23.25 17.85 24.33
CA SER A 885 -23.33 19.10 23.60
C SER A 885 -22.45 19.15 22.36
N ASP A 886 -21.48 18.24 22.30
CA ASP A 886 -20.46 18.27 21.25
C ASP A 886 -21.02 17.70 19.95
N LEU A 887 -20.92 18.48 18.86
CA LEU A 887 -21.33 18.10 17.53
C LEU A 887 -20.40 18.74 16.51
N GLU A 888 -19.98 17.94 15.54
CA GLU A 888 -19.43 18.41 14.28
C GLU A 888 -20.22 17.77 13.15
N LEU A 889 -20.94 18.59 12.40
CA LEU A 889 -21.79 18.20 11.28
C LEU A 889 -21.22 18.75 9.97
N VAL A 890 -21.04 17.90 8.99
CA VAL A 890 -20.52 18.27 7.67
C VAL A 890 -21.44 17.80 6.56
N ALA A 891 -21.49 18.57 5.47
CA ALA A 891 -22.13 18.19 4.21
C ALA A 891 -21.09 17.94 3.14
N VAL A 892 -21.35 16.97 2.27
CA VAL A 892 -20.47 16.54 1.18
C VAL A 892 -21.27 16.50 -0.11
N ASP A 893 -20.73 17.04 -1.20
CA ASP A 893 -21.30 16.94 -2.54
C ASP A 893 -20.84 15.68 -3.29
N ALA A 894 -21.29 15.49 -4.53
CA ALA A 894 -20.96 14.32 -5.32
C ALA A 894 -19.48 14.30 -5.75
N GLU A 895 -18.81 15.45 -5.84
CA GLU A 895 -17.39 15.57 -6.15
C GLU A 895 -16.49 15.43 -4.91
N GLY A 896 -17.08 15.34 -3.70
CA GLY A 896 -16.38 15.17 -2.44
C GLY A 896 -15.90 16.48 -1.80
N ASN A 897 -16.40 17.65 -2.24
CA ASN A 897 -16.16 18.90 -1.55
C ASN A 897 -16.92 18.91 -0.22
N VAL A 898 -16.30 19.43 0.83
CA VAL A 898 -16.81 19.36 2.21
C VAL A 898 -17.12 20.75 2.75
N ALA A 899 -18.29 20.90 3.35
CA ALA A 899 -18.66 22.08 4.14
C ALA A 899 -19.00 21.70 5.58
N THR A 900 -18.49 22.46 6.55
CA THR A 900 -18.92 22.34 7.94
C THR A 900 -20.26 23.05 8.11
N CYS A 901 -21.28 22.29 8.47
CA CYS A 901 -22.63 22.82 8.70
C CYS A 901 -22.83 23.36 10.11
N TYR A 902 -22.22 22.69 11.08
CA TYR A 902 -22.29 23.09 12.48
C TYR A 902 -21.14 22.48 13.28
N THR A 903 -20.55 23.27 14.17
CA THR A 903 -19.54 22.79 15.12
C THR A 903 -19.73 23.46 16.47
N THR A 904 -19.61 22.67 17.56
CA THR A 904 -19.55 23.19 18.92
C THR A 904 -18.11 23.16 19.40
N SER A 905 -17.56 24.28 19.86
CA SER A 905 -16.24 24.29 20.47
C SER A 905 -16.29 23.72 21.89
N ARG A 906 -15.36 22.84 22.26
CA ARG A 906 -15.23 22.25 23.62
C ARG A 906 -14.96 23.29 24.72
N ALA A 907 -14.77 24.56 24.39
CA ALA A 907 -14.47 25.62 25.36
C ALA A 907 -15.68 26.33 25.97
N ALA A 908 -16.87 26.07 25.51
CA ALA A 908 -18.09 26.64 26.09
C ALA A 908 -18.74 25.66 27.08
N SER A 909 -18.40 25.78 28.37
CA SER A 909 -19.29 25.28 29.42
C SER A 909 -20.70 25.81 29.17
N PRO A 910 -21.76 25.03 29.47
CA PRO A 910 -23.11 25.48 29.26
C PRO A 910 -23.40 26.67 30.18
N VAL A 911 -23.20 27.86 29.65
CA VAL A 911 -23.74 29.06 30.28
C VAL A 911 -25.20 29.13 29.83
N MET A 912 -26.10 29.01 30.81
CA MET A 912 -27.48 29.30 30.59
C MET A 912 -27.63 30.76 30.15
N ALA A 913 -27.93 30.98 28.89
CA ALA A 913 -28.36 32.29 28.40
C ALA A 913 -29.31 32.13 27.21
N ASN A 914 -30.45 32.71 27.33
CA ASN A 914 -31.30 33.10 26.22
C ASN A 914 -30.50 34.06 25.32
N GLU A 915 -29.83 33.55 24.30
CA GLU A 915 -29.32 34.41 23.25
C GLU A 915 -29.58 33.76 21.89
N THR A 916 -30.34 34.50 21.11
CA THR A 916 -30.48 34.32 19.67
C THR A 916 -29.11 34.58 19.07
N THR A 917 -28.34 33.55 18.87
CA THR A 917 -27.01 33.69 18.25
C THR A 917 -27.23 33.85 16.76
N THR A 918 -27.10 35.09 16.30
CA THR A 918 -27.03 35.41 14.87
C THR A 918 -25.71 34.88 14.34
N ILE A 919 -25.77 33.81 13.58
CA ILE A 919 -24.59 33.28 12.88
C ILE A 919 -24.20 34.31 11.81
N THR A 920 -23.08 34.96 12.03
CA THR A 920 -22.51 35.93 11.08
C THR A 920 -21.99 35.17 9.87
N THR A 921 -22.77 35.08 8.83
CA THR A 921 -22.28 34.77 7.49
C THR A 921 -21.43 35.93 7.02
N THR A 922 -20.14 35.76 6.89
CA THR A 922 -19.29 36.70 6.16
C THR A 922 -19.73 36.72 4.69
N LYS A 923 -20.54 37.67 4.34
CA LYS A 923 -20.81 38.02 2.93
C LYS A 923 -19.55 38.63 2.34
N SER A 924 -18.82 37.92 1.52
CA SER A 924 -17.92 38.54 0.58
C SER A 924 -18.74 39.06 -0.60
N THR A 925 -18.95 40.38 -0.62
CA THR A 925 -19.50 41.10 -1.77
C THR A 925 -18.40 41.16 -2.85
N SER A 926 -18.53 40.37 -3.90
CA SER A 926 -17.79 40.57 -5.13
C SER A 926 -18.40 41.71 -5.96
N THR A 927 -17.69 42.82 -6.04
CA THR A 927 -17.95 43.84 -7.07
C THR A 927 -17.23 43.42 -8.35
N THR A 928 -18.03 43.06 -9.35
CA THR A 928 -17.59 42.88 -10.73
C THR A 928 -17.18 44.23 -11.35
N SER A 929 -15.93 44.35 -11.78
CA SER A 929 -15.54 45.27 -12.85
C SER A 929 -14.79 44.45 -13.91
N GLY A 930 -15.44 44.32 -15.06
CA GLY A 930 -14.86 43.64 -16.21
C GLY A 930 -13.76 44.49 -16.88
N THR A 931 -12.70 43.83 -17.30
CA THR A 931 -11.91 44.25 -18.44
C THR A 931 -11.34 43.03 -19.13
N THR A 932 -11.72 42.88 -20.35
CA THR A 932 -11.17 41.97 -21.36
C THR A 932 -9.73 42.27 -21.64
N ASN A 933 -8.84 41.23 -21.65
CA ASN A 933 -7.74 41.23 -22.60
C ASN A 933 -7.26 39.83 -22.97
N ARG A 934 -6.91 39.73 -24.23
CA ARG A 934 -6.60 38.64 -25.12
C ARG A 934 -5.47 37.72 -24.63
N ALA A 935 -5.66 36.44 -24.93
CA ALA A 935 -4.64 35.40 -24.97
C ALA A 935 -3.53 35.70 -25.98
N SER A 936 -2.31 35.40 -25.62
CA SER A 936 -1.19 35.18 -26.51
C SER A 936 -0.61 33.82 -26.20
N THR A 937 -0.77 32.89 -27.13
CA THR A 937 -0.06 31.61 -27.25
C THR A 937 1.39 31.92 -27.64
N ASN A 938 2.36 31.37 -26.91
CA ASN A 938 3.63 30.87 -27.46
C ASN A 938 4.52 30.27 -26.37
N GLY A 939 5.09 29.09 -26.69
CA GLY A 939 6.33 28.66 -26.07
C GLY A 939 6.33 27.29 -25.40
N VAL A 940 6.09 26.22 -26.13
CA VAL A 940 6.56 24.87 -25.79
C VAL A 940 7.70 24.56 -26.74
N GLU A 941 8.92 24.77 -26.29
CA GLU A 941 10.15 24.15 -26.83
C GLU A 941 11.32 24.62 -25.97
N CYS A 942 11.73 23.80 -25.00
CA CYS A 942 13.11 23.76 -24.47
C CYS A 942 13.19 22.81 -23.26
N CYS A 943 13.19 21.52 -23.47
CA CYS A 943 13.59 20.55 -22.42
C CYS A 943 14.18 19.24 -22.96
N LEU A 944 14.56 19.16 -24.25
CA LEU A 944 15.10 17.90 -24.81
C LEU A 944 16.64 17.84 -24.88
N PHE A 945 17.37 18.88 -24.50
CA PHE A 945 18.83 18.93 -24.72
C PHE A 945 19.70 18.61 -23.49
N LEU A 946 19.15 18.50 -22.29
CA LEU A 946 19.98 18.29 -21.08
C LEU A 946 20.15 16.79 -20.68
N LEU A 947 19.30 15.89 -21.15
CA LEU A 947 19.39 14.45 -20.85
C LEU A 947 20.49 13.72 -21.62
N VAL A 948 21.01 14.30 -22.69
CA VAL A 948 22.06 13.69 -23.52
C VAL A 948 23.47 13.95 -22.93
N PHE A 949 23.69 15.02 -22.20
CA PHE A 949 25.01 15.35 -21.64
C PHE A 949 25.40 14.60 -20.37
N LEU A 950 24.42 14.10 -19.59
CA LEU A 950 24.70 13.33 -18.36
C LEU A 950 24.97 11.84 -18.63
N ARG A 951 24.58 11.30 -19.77
CA ARG A 951 24.84 9.89 -20.15
C ARG A 951 26.22 9.64 -20.79
N LEU A 952 26.90 10.68 -21.26
CA LEU A 952 28.21 10.54 -21.90
C LEU A 952 29.40 10.54 -20.92
N ASN A 953 29.20 10.80 -19.65
CA ASN A 953 30.27 10.80 -18.65
C ASN A 953 30.25 9.59 -17.68
N MET A 954 29.34 8.63 -17.86
CA MET A 954 29.32 7.40 -17.04
C MET A 954 29.72 6.12 -17.81
N GLY A 955 30.31 6.25 -18.98
CA GLY A 955 30.70 5.15 -19.84
C GLY A 955 32.19 4.84 -19.92
N VAL A 956 33.01 5.44 -19.07
CA VAL A 956 34.44 5.07 -18.97
C VAL A 956 34.85 5.15 -17.50
N LEU A 957 34.68 4.07 -16.81
CA LEU A 957 35.53 3.47 -15.79
C LEU A 957 34.92 2.18 -15.29
#